data_641647dbdb4ae21f43b680ea68dc4fc3
#
_entry.id   641647dbdb4ae21f43b680ea68dc4fc3
#
_cell.length_a   1.000
_cell.length_b   1.000
_cell.length_c   1.000
_cell.angle_alpha   90.00
_cell.angle_beta   90.00
_cell.angle_gamma   90.00
#
_symmetry.space_group_name_H-M   'P 1'
#
loop_
_entity.id
_entity.type
_entity.pdbx_description
1 polymer ?
#
loop_
_entity_poly.entity_id
_entity_poly.type
_entity_poly.pdbx_seq_one_letter_code
_entity_poly.pdbx_strand_id
1 'polypeptide(L)'
;MVKRSAFHPATALLFSVLLTATVQAAVLPGNPVISRRAAAESMALLKNRNSTLPLIPADRVAAFGHGAVDFIGGGWGSGHVKTEYNANLNEALERQAEAGRIRYCPEAADAWGGDSKFRPDAAFVNHIRKQADTAVLVISRCSGESKDRSPGAGDWLLTVEEQELLQLLKKAKFRKLIVVLNTAGPVSTSELTDDAVDAILYASLPGMEGAHAAADLLTGTINPSGKLTDTWAVAYEDYPSSKDFIRTADFQEYEEDIFVGYRYFSTFDKEKHKVNFPFGHGLSYTMFEIAAPALSHENDTLVFRVPVTNIGDRSGREVVQLYVSAPQGKLGKPAMELAAFGKTRDLSPGERQELTLRVPLAQLASFDDTGRSGHEGCRVLEAGDYRFFPGNSSWDAIMHSPVLFRQEKLQIIFRASVRLKPSLLPRRLTADGSREALPVIRATAEKTVEIPHDRAIEIEAENFTAAHPNTGIEKFGNQGRRELRCVSRMDHRGRFVEYTLTVRQPGRYAIRFRVSNGRPALQDIMTCEVNGIAQPLRLDVPSTGNGPVRGEWYNFITLAPVTMKLPRGEVKLKLISNGTFINLDSFTIAPAQQSDVLFAAFDREHSRIPLPGFHKRERRFPPNGKIVYGTLRRYPEQLDAFLEQMSDDDLAQLLGGHAGSSHGSAGSLGACDVFEIPPYDTFDGPSGVRSFDSCTSWPCPALLAGSFDPELAETIGAALAREARLNRFDIWLAPGVNIHRNPLCGRNFEYLSEDPLLSGQMGAALARGAASENIAVTVKHFAANNREHRRFQTDSRISERALRDIYLRPFEIIVKEARPLFLMSSYNLLNGRKTAETPELLTGILRDEWKFTGTILSDWGNNSDHVYETLAGNTVKMERGNPAALLEAMRHGELTRGHLKRAAGYLVKSLLQVQLMREKQIKPAPDILPSPPEAGKLK
;
A
#
# COMPACT_ATOMS: atom_id res chain seq x y z
N MET A 1 -6.07 45.52 63.00
CA MET A 1 -5.59 46.78 62.35
C MET A 1 -4.50 46.43 61.33
N VAL A 2 -4.85 46.33 60.11
CA VAL A 2 -3.94 46.55 58.97
C VAL A 2 -4.79 46.85 57.75
N LYS A 3 -4.46 47.88 57.05
CA LYS A 3 -5.21 48.60 56.00
C LYS A 3 -5.36 47.75 54.70
N ARG A 4 -6.57 47.65 54.18
CA ARG A 4 -6.89 47.32 52.79
C ARG A 4 -6.55 48.53 51.91
N SER A 5 -5.70 48.35 50.94
CA SER A 5 -5.55 49.25 49.80
C SER A 5 -6.37 48.73 48.64
N ALA A 6 -7.27 49.53 48.15
CA ALA A 6 -8.14 49.31 47.02
C ALA A 6 -7.30 49.35 45.71
N PHE A 7 -7.37 48.37 44.92
CA PHE A 7 -6.98 48.42 43.51
C PHE A 7 -8.24 48.58 42.62
N HIS A 8 -8.20 49.56 41.78
CA HIS A 8 -9.27 49.91 40.83
C HIS A 8 -9.48 48.83 39.78
N PRO A 9 -10.73 48.47 39.41
CA PRO A 9 -11.04 47.46 38.39
C PRO A 9 -11.26 48.13 37.03
N ALA A 10 -10.23 48.72 36.43
CA ALA A 10 -10.36 49.32 35.09
C ALA A 10 -9.33 48.87 34.06
N THR A 11 -8.40 47.95 34.44
CA THR A 11 -7.36 47.49 33.53
C THR A 11 -7.41 45.97 33.22
N ALA A 12 -8.45 45.27 33.71
CA ALA A 12 -8.63 43.83 33.49
C ALA A 12 -9.62 43.49 32.33
N LEU A 13 -10.16 44.52 31.65
CA LEU A 13 -11.18 44.28 30.57
C LEU A 13 -10.65 44.47 29.15
N LEU A 14 -9.35 44.70 28.97
CA LEU A 14 -8.76 44.85 27.61
C LEU A 14 -7.85 43.70 27.18
N PHE A 15 -7.71 42.64 27.99
CA PHE A 15 -6.88 41.46 27.65
C PHE A 15 -7.66 40.15 27.50
N SER A 16 -9.00 40.17 27.60
CA SER A 16 -9.83 38.95 27.47
C SER A 16 -10.76 38.91 26.24
N VAL A 17 -10.55 39.78 25.24
CA VAL A 17 -11.34 39.75 23.99
C VAL A 17 -10.50 39.40 22.76
N LEU A 18 -9.26 39.01 22.96
CA LEU A 18 -8.43 38.51 21.86
C LEU A 18 -7.97 37.09 22.16
N LEU A 19 -8.86 36.11 22.21
CA LEU A 19 -8.61 34.69 21.88
C LEU A 19 -9.87 33.89 22.15
N THR A 20 -10.68 33.72 21.16
CA THR A 20 -11.38 32.48 20.83
C THR A 20 -12.25 32.68 19.60
N ALA A 21 -11.70 33.12 18.50
CA ALA A 21 -12.14 32.56 17.24
C ALA A 21 -11.43 31.21 17.10
N THR A 22 -11.94 30.17 17.74
CA THR A 22 -11.73 28.82 17.25
C THR A 22 -12.26 28.84 15.84
N VAL A 23 -11.36 28.97 14.86
CA VAL A 23 -11.69 28.64 13.47
C VAL A 23 -12.02 27.15 13.56
N GLN A 24 -13.29 26.83 13.71
CA GLN A 24 -13.82 25.50 13.53
C GLN A 24 -13.44 25.16 12.09
N ALA A 25 -12.53 24.19 11.90
CA ALA A 25 -12.14 23.77 10.57
C ALA A 25 -13.37 23.12 9.93
N ALA A 26 -14.11 23.93 9.19
CA ALA A 26 -15.25 23.50 8.42
C ALA A 26 -14.78 23.03 7.05
N VAL A 27 -15.54 22.14 6.43
CA VAL A 27 -15.37 21.77 5.02
C VAL A 27 -15.25 23.06 4.19
N LEU A 28 -14.19 23.17 3.40
CA LEU A 28 -13.99 24.34 2.53
C LEU A 28 -15.14 24.44 1.51
N PRO A 29 -15.82 25.60 1.35
CA PRO A 29 -17.06 25.71 0.56
C PRO A 29 -16.95 25.22 -0.89
N GLY A 30 -15.78 25.31 -1.52
CA GLY A 30 -15.54 24.83 -2.88
C GLY A 30 -15.27 23.32 -2.99
N ASN A 31 -14.87 22.66 -1.88
CA ASN A 31 -14.46 21.26 -1.90
C ASN A 31 -15.59 20.29 -2.28
N PRO A 32 -16.84 20.41 -1.78
CA PRO A 32 -17.92 19.53 -2.18
C PRO A 32 -18.16 19.54 -3.70
N VAL A 33 -18.06 20.70 -4.34
CA VAL A 33 -18.24 20.85 -5.80
C VAL A 33 -17.12 20.10 -6.56
N ILE A 34 -15.88 20.25 -6.11
CA ILE A 34 -14.73 19.53 -6.70
C ILE A 34 -14.88 18.03 -6.45
N SER A 35 -15.28 17.60 -5.24
CA SER A 35 -15.50 16.19 -4.89
C SER A 35 -16.58 15.56 -5.77
N ARG A 36 -17.73 16.25 -5.96
CA ARG A 36 -18.82 15.78 -6.85
C ARG A 36 -18.35 15.62 -8.29
N ARG A 37 -17.65 16.63 -8.81
CA ARG A 37 -17.06 16.56 -10.16
C ARG A 37 -16.10 15.40 -10.29
N ALA A 38 -15.17 15.26 -9.35
CA ALA A 38 -14.18 14.17 -9.37
C ALA A 38 -14.84 12.79 -9.30
N ALA A 39 -15.86 12.62 -8.46
CA ALA A 39 -16.63 11.38 -8.40
C ALA A 39 -17.30 11.06 -9.75
N ALA A 40 -17.97 12.05 -10.36
CA ALA A 40 -18.65 11.85 -11.63
C ALA A 40 -17.68 11.54 -12.79
N GLU A 41 -16.52 12.21 -12.85
CA GLU A 41 -15.51 11.97 -13.88
C GLU A 41 -14.74 10.64 -13.71
N SER A 42 -14.91 9.98 -12.56
CA SER A 42 -14.20 8.75 -12.20
C SER A 42 -15.10 7.51 -12.19
N MET A 43 -16.42 7.66 -11.99
CA MET A 43 -17.37 6.53 -12.05
C MET A 43 -17.45 5.96 -13.45
N ALA A 44 -17.47 4.61 -13.56
CA ALA A 44 -17.48 3.92 -14.84
C ALA A 44 -18.88 3.35 -15.17
N LEU A 45 -19.41 3.72 -16.32
CA LEU A 45 -20.58 3.08 -16.89
C LEU A 45 -20.18 1.77 -17.55
N LEU A 46 -20.51 0.64 -16.93
CA LEU A 46 -20.05 -0.68 -17.37
C LEU A 46 -20.94 -1.29 -18.46
N LYS A 47 -22.23 -1.01 -18.40
CA LYS A 47 -23.23 -1.51 -19.34
C LYS A 47 -24.30 -0.45 -19.59
N ASN A 48 -24.71 -0.30 -20.84
CA ASN A 48 -25.80 0.62 -21.23
C ASN A 48 -26.52 0.09 -22.46
N ARG A 49 -27.37 -0.93 -22.28
CA ARG A 49 -28.08 -1.59 -23.37
C ARG A 49 -29.16 -0.66 -23.91
N ASN A 50 -29.32 -0.62 -25.25
CA ASN A 50 -30.34 0.16 -25.94
C ASN A 50 -30.42 1.62 -25.49
N SER A 51 -29.31 2.23 -25.12
CA SER A 51 -29.24 3.60 -24.57
C SER A 51 -30.26 3.85 -23.46
N THR A 52 -30.36 2.88 -22.51
CA THR A 52 -31.23 2.94 -21.34
C THR A 52 -30.94 4.18 -20.50
N LEU A 53 -29.68 4.52 -20.34
CA LEU A 53 -29.20 5.76 -19.76
C LEU A 53 -28.73 6.71 -20.88
N PRO A 54 -28.86 8.03 -20.68
CA PRO A 54 -29.37 8.69 -19.48
C PRO A 54 -30.90 8.57 -19.33
N LEU A 55 -31.38 8.70 -18.07
CA LEU A 55 -32.76 8.82 -17.74
C LEU A 55 -33.33 10.12 -18.31
N ILE A 56 -34.62 10.12 -18.66
CA ILE A 56 -35.33 11.25 -19.24
C ILE A 56 -36.49 11.71 -18.37
N PRO A 57 -37.05 12.91 -18.55
CA PRO A 57 -38.16 13.42 -17.72
C PRO A 57 -39.43 12.56 -17.69
N ALA A 58 -39.60 11.66 -18.68
CA ALA A 58 -40.73 10.74 -18.71
C ALA A 58 -40.54 9.50 -17.84
N ASP A 59 -39.30 9.17 -17.45
CA ASP A 59 -38.98 8.01 -16.64
C ASP A 59 -39.52 8.18 -15.23
N ARG A 60 -40.22 7.16 -14.72
CA ARG A 60 -40.71 7.09 -13.35
C ARG A 60 -39.81 6.13 -12.59
N VAL A 61 -38.94 6.66 -11.75
CA VAL A 61 -37.83 5.96 -11.13
C VAL A 61 -38.16 5.57 -9.69
N ALA A 62 -37.79 4.34 -9.26
CA ALA A 62 -37.77 3.92 -7.88
C ALA A 62 -36.43 3.30 -7.57
N ALA A 63 -35.81 3.60 -6.41
CA ALA A 63 -34.56 3.06 -5.96
C ALA A 63 -34.80 1.92 -4.95
N PHE A 64 -34.05 0.83 -5.07
CA PHE A 64 -34.16 -0.38 -4.27
C PHE A 64 -32.82 -0.74 -3.63
N GLY A 65 -32.89 -1.40 -2.47
CA GLY A 65 -31.73 -1.84 -1.72
C GLY A 65 -31.30 -0.82 -0.66
N HIS A 66 -30.74 -1.33 0.44
CA HIS A 66 -30.31 -0.48 1.58
C HIS A 66 -29.30 0.58 1.14
N GLY A 67 -28.43 0.29 0.16
CA GLY A 67 -27.47 1.24 -0.39
C GLY A 67 -28.10 2.49 -1.04
N ALA A 68 -29.41 2.51 -1.32
CA ALA A 68 -30.07 3.72 -1.81
C ALA A 68 -30.17 4.80 -0.73
N VAL A 69 -30.34 4.40 0.53
CA VAL A 69 -30.46 5.29 1.71
C VAL A 69 -29.16 5.37 2.52
N ASP A 70 -28.28 4.35 2.43
CA ASP A 70 -26.96 4.31 3.06
C ASP A 70 -25.89 4.14 1.98
N PHE A 71 -25.60 5.21 1.27
CA PHE A 71 -24.62 5.24 0.19
C PHE A 71 -23.21 5.42 0.76
N ILE A 72 -22.35 4.42 0.59
CA ILE A 72 -21.03 4.37 1.24
C ILE A 72 -20.05 5.32 0.54
N GLY A 73 -19.66 6.41 1.22
CA GLY A 73 -18.73 7.40 0.68
C GLY A 73 -17.25 7.00 0.78
N GLY A 74 -16.86 6.21 1.79
CA GLY A 74 -15.44 5.87 2.05
C GLY A 74 -15.25 4.55 2.77
N GLY A 75 -13.99 4.08 2.87
CA GLY A 75 -13.61 2.88 3.61
C GLY A 75 -13.34 3.15 5.10
N TRP A 76 -13.10 2.08 5.86
CA TRP A 76 -12.74 2.21 7.28
C TRP A 76 -11.21 2.20 7.50
N GLY A 77 -10.79 2.41 8.78
CA GLY A 77 -9.39 2.50 9.17
C GLY A 77 -8.77 3.84 8.85
N SER A 78 -7.60 3.86 8.25
CA SER A 78 -6.92 5.09 7.81
C SER A 78 -7.70 5.85 6.72
N GLY A 79 -8.56 5.15 5.98
CA GLY A 79 -9.41 5.72 4.95
C GLY A 79 -10.67 6.43 5.44
N HIS A 80 -10.99 6.35 6.74
CA HIS A 80 -12.18 6.99 7.30
C HIS A 80 -12.00 8.50 7.46
N VAL A 81 -12.95 9.28 6.94
CA VAL A 81 -13.00 10.74 7.07
C VAL A 81 -14.30 11.12 7.78
N LYS A 82 -14.20 11.92 8.84
CA LYS A 82 -15.37 12.51 9.46
C LYS A 82 -15.87 13.65 8.59
N THR A 83 -17.12 13.56 8.12
CA THR A 83 -17.75 14.55 7.24
C THR A 83 -18.91 15.25 7.94
N GLU A 84 -19.32 16.40 7.44
CA GLU A 84 -20.55 17.08 7.89
C GLU A 84 -21.80 16.31 7.47
N TYR A 85 -21.76 15.70 6.29
CA TYR A 85 -22.81 14.89 5.72
C TYR A 85 -22.24 13.87 4.75
N ASN A 86 -23.04 12.89 4.42
CA ASN A 86 -22.79 11.97 3.32
C ASN A 86 -24.08 11.87 2.50
N ALA A 87 -24.04 12.32 1.25
CA ALA A 87 -25.21 12.28 0.39
C ALA A 87 -25.67 10.83 0.13
N ASN A 88 -26.97 10.56 0.16
CA ASN A 88 -27.54 9.29 -0.24
C ASN A 88 -28.26 9.38 -1.59
N LEU A 89 -28.47 8.22 -2.24
CA LEU A 89 -29.03 8.22 -3.59
C LEU A 89 -30.52 8.54 -3.61
N ASN A 90 -31.26 8.22 -2.54
CA ASN A 90 -32.67 8.57 -2.40
C ASN A 90 -32.86 10.10 -2.53
N GLU A 91 -32.20 10.87 -1.65
CA GLU A 91 -32.23 12.35 -1.68
C GLU A 91 -31.68 12.92 -2.99
N ALA A 92 -30.62 12.30 -3.56
CA ALA A 92 -30.06 12.76 -4.82
C ALA A 92 -31.03 12.61 -5.99
N LEU A 93 -31.82 11.52 -6.04
CA LEU A 93 -32.86 11.32 -7.07
C LEU A 93 -34.08 12.22 -6.85
N GLU A 94 -34.47 12.52 -5.61
CA GLU A 94 -35.48 13.52 -5.30
C GLU A 94 -35.12 14.90 -5.88
N ARG A 95 -33.90 15.36 -5.65
CA ARG A 95 -33.36 16.60 -6.23
C ARG A 95 -33.40 16.61 -7.76
N GLN A 96 -33.12 15.46 -8.41
CA GLN A 96 -33.21 15.34 -9.86
C GLN A 96 -34.66 15.42 -10.33
N ALA A 97 -35.62 14.92 -9.55
CA ALA A 97 -37.05 15.03 -9.83
C ALA A 97 -37.57 16.48 -9.64
N GLU A 98 -37.15 17.16 -8.58
CA GLU A 98 -37.40 18.58 -8.35
C GLU A 98 -36.88 19.45 -9.51
N ALA A 99 -35.75 19.08 -10.07
CA ALA A 99 -35.15 19.71 -11.25
C ALA A 99 -35.87 19.34 -12.57
N GLY A 100 -36.91 18.51 -12.52
CA GLY A 100 -37.71 18.10 -13.70
C GLY A 100 -37.01 17.13 -14.66
N ARG A 101 -35.91 16.46 -14.21
CA ARG A 101 -35.13 15.54 -15.05
C ARG A 101 -35.67 14.13 -15.09
N ILE A 102 -36.41 13.72 -14.05
CA ILE A 102 -37.10 12.44 -13.90
C ILE A 102 -38.38 12.65 -13.09
N ARG A 103 -39.19 11.60 -12.93
CA ARG A 103 -40.20 11.46 -11.87
C ARG A 103 -39.70 10.45 -10.88
N TYR A 104 -39.73 10.76 -9.60
CA TYR A 104 -39.18 9.86 -8.57
C TYR A 104 -40.28 9.37 -7.63
N CYS A 105 -40.23 8.06 -7.28
CA CYS A 105 -41.09 7.42 -6.30
C CYS A 105 -40.19 6.99 -5.12
N PRO A 106 -40.14 7.74 -3.99
CA PRO A 106 -39.24 7.45 -2.86
C PRO A 106 -39.68 6.25 -2.04
N GLU A 107 -40.94 5.84 -2.09
CA GLU A 107 -41.53 4.81 -1.25
C GLU A 107 -40.67 3.50 -1.18
N ALA A 108 -40.07 3.11 -2.29
CA ALA A 108 -39.22 1.92 -2.32
C ALA A 108 -37.96 2.09 -1.46
N ALA A 109 -37.25 3.21 -1.57
CA ALA A 109 -36.06 3.51 -0.77
C ALA A 109 -36.40 3.77 0.69
N ASP A 110 -37.48 4.48 0.97
CA ASP A 110 -37.94 4.82 2.33
C ASP A 110 -38.21 3.58 3.17
N ALA A 111 -38.64 2.48 2.55
CA ALA A 111 -38.85 1.22 3.24
C ALA A 111 -37.55 0.68 3.90
N TRP A 112 -36.35 0.92 3.29
CA TRP A 112 -35.06 0.60 3.90
C TRP A 112 -34.57 1.68 4.87
N GLY A 113 -35.01 2.93 4.70
CA GLY A 113 -34.70 4.01 5.63
C GLY A 113 -35.30 3.77 7.03
N GLY A 114 -36.46 3.13 7.06
CA GLY A 114 -37.13 2.73 8.31
C GLY A 114 -36.60 1.42 8.92
N ASP A 115 -36.14 0.49 8.10
CA ASP A 115 -35.62 -0.81 8.54
C ASP A 115 -34.52 -1.34 7.59
N SER A 116 -33.27 -1.29 8.02
CA SER A 116 -32.13 -1.81 7.24
C SER A 116 -32.24 -3.32 6.91
N LYS A 117 -33.05 -4.07 7.63
CA LYS A 117 -33.32 -5.49 7.41
C LYS A 117 -34.58 -5.74 6.57
N PHE A 118 -35.18 -4.68 6.04
CA PHE A 118 -36.37 -4.82 5.20
C PHE A 118 -36.12 -5.80 4.05
N ARG A 119 -37.09 -6.69 3.83
CA ARG A 119 -37.09 -7.70 2.77
C ARG A 119 -38.36 -7.56 1.96
N PRO A 120 -38.29 -6.96 0.77
CA PRO A 120 -39.46 -6.80 -0.09
C PRO A 120 -39.93 -8.19 -0.60
N ASP A 121 -41.24 -8.38 -0.63
CA ASP A 121 -41.88 -9.50 -1.31
C ASP A 121 -42.35 -9.10 -2.73
N ALA A 122 -42.88 -10.05 -3.45
CA ALA A 122 -43.45 -9.84 -4.77
C ALA A 122 -44.65 -8.84 -4.78
N ALA A 123 -45.42 -8.77 -3.69
CA ALA A 123 -46.53 -7.83 -3.61
C ALA A 123 -46.04 -6.40 -3.50
N PHE A 124 -45.04 -6.15 -2.68
CA PHE A 124 -44.40 -4.85 -2.56
C PHE A 124 -43.78 -4.39 -3.89
N VAL A 125 -42.93 -5.25 -4.52
CA VAL A 125 -42.27 -4.91 -5.79
C VAL A 125 -43.32 -4.60 -6.89
N ASN A 126 -44.42 -5.40 -6.96
CA ASN A 126 -45.50 -5.15 -7.92
C ASN A 126 -46.30 -3.88 -7.60
N HIS A 127 -46.42 -3.50 -6.33
CA HIS A 127 -47.05 -2.22 -5.93
C HIS A 127 -46.20 -1.04 -6.47
N ILE A 128 -44.86 -1.04 -6.19
CA ILE A 128 -43.96 0.00 -6.71
C ILE A 128 -43.94 0.02 -8.24
N ARG A 129 -44.01 -1.14 -8.91
CA ARG A 129 -44.01 -1.27 -10.37
C ARG A 129 -45.21 -0.54 -11.02
N LYS A 130 -46.34 -0.38 -10.31
CA LYS A 130 -47.48 0.41 -10.79
C LYS A 130 -47.21 1.93 -10.80
N GLN A 131 -46.36 2.38 -9.86
CA GLN A 131 -46.00 3.79 -9.68
C GLN A 131 -44.76 4.16 -10.48
N ALA A 132 -43.80 3.25 -10.61
CA ALA A 132 -42.53 3.44 -11.32
C ALA A 132 -42.37 2.42 -12.47
N ASP A 133 -41.73 2.84 -13.57
CA ASP A 133 -41.40 1.97 -14.70
C ASP A 133 -39.90 1.67 -14.80
N THR A 134 -39.09 2.31 -14.00
CA THR A 134 -37.64 2.19 -13.94
C THR A 134 -37.23 1.84 -12.53
N ALA A 135 -36.50 0.73 -12.36
CA ALA A 135 -35.91 0.29 -11.10
C ALA A 135 -34.40 0.58 -11.09
N VAL A 136 -33.90 1.17 -10.01
CA VAL A 136 -32.48 1.34 -9.72
C VAL A 136 -32.14 0.52 -8.50
N LEU A 137 -31.41 -0.58 -8.67
CA LEU A 137 -30.92 -1.43 -7.58
C LEU A 137 -29.54 -0.98 -7.14
N VAL A 138 -29.35 -0.69 -5.85
CA VAL A 138 -28.05 -0.30 -5.28
C VAL A 138 -27.47 -1.47 -4.48
N ILE A 139 -26.29 -1.90 -4.85
CA ILE A 139 -25.50 -2.93 -4.17
C ILE A 139 -24.28 -2.26 -3.54
N SER A 140 -24.15 -2.37 -2.22
CA SER A 140 -23.10 -1.68 -1.47
C SER A 140 -22.14 -2.65 -0.76
N ARG A 141 -20.83 -2.35 -0.84
CA ARG A 141 -19.76 -3.08 -0.14
C ARG A 141 -18.71 -2.10 0.37
N CYS A 142 -18.41 -2.17 1.65
CA CYS A 142 -17.32 -1.43 2.24
C CYS A 142 -16.07 -2.30 2.41
N SER A 143 -14.90 -1.69 2.47
CA SER A 143 -13.63 -2.34 2.75
C SER A 143 -12.72 -1.42 3.56
N GLY A 144 -11.62 -1.95 4.09
CA GLY A 144 -10.71 -1.14 4.89
C GLY A 144 -9.52 -1.90 5.45
N GLU A 145 -8.85 -1.23 6.32
CA GLU A 145 -7.60 -1.65 6.94
C GLU A 145 -7.80 -2.85 7.89
N SER A 146 -6.81 -3.72 7.98
CA SER A 146 -6.71 -4.88 8.89
C SER A 146 -7.61 -6.07 8.55
N LYS A 147 -8.40 -6.00 7.49
CA LYS A 147 -9.28 -7.09 7.07
C LYS A 147 -9.39 -7.16 5.55
N ASP A 148 -9.11 -8.32 5.00
CA ASP A 148 -9.38 -8.59 3.59
C ASP A 148 -10.86 -8.89 3.34
N ARG A 149 -11.30 -8.68 2.13
CA ARG A 149 -12.59 -9.10 1.61
C ARG A 149 -12.62 -10.63 1.47
N SER A 150 -13.82 -11.20 1.37
CA SER A 150 -14.01 -12.64 1.20
C SER A 150 -14.53 -12.99 -0.20
N PRO A 151 -14.27 -14.21 -0.71
CA PRO A 151 -14.86 -14.65 -1.98
C PRO A 151 -16.34 -15.05 -1.85
N GLY A 152 -16.91 -14.97 -0.64
CA GLY A 152 -18.26 -15.42 -0.34
C GLY A 152 -19.37 -14.39 -0.56
N ALA A 153 -20.59 -14.80 -0.17
CA ALA A 153 -21.79 -13.97 -0.22
C ALA A 153 -21.66 -12.74 0.70
N GLY A 154 -22.17 -11.62 0.25
CA GLY A 154 -22.12 -10.33 0.96
C GLY A 154 -20.81 -9.57 0.80
N ASP A 155 -19.86 -10.11 0.00
CA ASP A 155 -18.62 -9.43 -0.34
C ASP A 155 -18.32 -9.58 -1.84
N TRP A 156 -17.64 -10.67 -2.28
CA TRP A 156 -17.46 -10.93 -3.72
C TRP A 156 -18.78 -11.32 -4.40
N LEU A 157 -19.53 -12.23 -3.81
CA LEU A 157 -20.83 -12.66 -4.32
C LEU A 157 -21.96 -11.80 -3.74
N LEU A 158 -23.08 -11.73 -4.46
CA LEU A 158 -24.32 -11.18 -3.95
C LEU A 158 -24.80 -12.00 -2.73
N THR A 159 -25.46 -11.34 -1.77
CA THR A 159 -26.15 -12.05 -0.69
C THR A 159 -27.38 -12.78 -1.23
N VAL A 160 -27.94 -13.71 -0.47
CA VAL A 160 -29.18 -14.39 -0.84
C VAL A 160 -30.31 -13.37 -1.02
N GLU A 161 -30.39 -12.37 -0.15
CA GLU A 161 -31.40 -11.33 -0.20
C GLU A 161 -31.26 -10.42 -1.43
N GLU A 162 -30.03 -10.07 -1.81
CA GLU A 162 -29.76 -9.30 -3.03
C GLU A 162 -30.13 -10.10 -4.28
N GLN A 163 -29.82 -11.40 -4.30
CA GLN A 163 -30.23 -12.30 -5.38
C GLN A 163 -31.76 -12.41 -5.49
N GLU A 164 -32.45 -12.60 -4.37
CA GLU A 164 -33.92 -12.68 -4.30
C GLU A 164 -34.54 -11.35 -4.80
N LEU A 165 -34.06 -10.22 -4.32
CA LEU A 165 -34.51 -8.89 -4.76
C LEU A 165 -34.29 -8.70 -6.27
N LEU A 166 -33.10 -9.02 -6.77
CA LEU A 166 -32.79 -8.94 -8.20
C LEU A 166 -33.76 -9.81 -9.02
N GLN A 167 -34.04 -11.03 -8.55
CA GLN A 167 -34.99 -11.92 -9.23
C GLN A 167 -36.43 -11.38 -9.19
N LEU A 168 -36.86 -10.75 -8.09
CA LEU A 168 -38.16 -10.10 -7.99
C LEU A 168 -38.26 -8.92 -8.97
N LEU A 169 -37.22 -8.09 -9.07
CA LEU A 169 -37.18 -6.96 -10.01
C LEU A 169 -37.22 -7.44 -11.47
N LYS A 170 -36.44 -8.48 -11.82
CA LYS A 170 -36.47 -9.10 -13.15
C LYS A 170 -37.87 -9.67 -13.50
N LYS A 171 -38.53 -10.36 -12.55
CA LYS A 171 -39.88 -10.91 -12.74
C LYS A 171 -40.96 -9.83 -12.86
N ALA A 172 -40.82 -8.71 -12.17
CA ALA A 172 -41.76 -7.58 -12.21
C ALA A 172 -41.75 -6.84 -13.56
N LYS A 173 -40.74 -7.09 -14.41
CA LYS A 173 -40.62 -6.54 -15.78
C LYS A 173 -40.72 -5.02 -15.80
N PHE A 174 -39.87 -4.38 -15.01
CA PHE A 174 -39.61 -2.94 -15.15
C PHE A 174 -39.18 -2.66 -16.60
N ARG A 175 -39.56 -1.51 -17.12
CA ARG A 175 -39.13 -1.11 -18.47
C ARG A 175 -37.64 -0.90 -18.57
N LYS A 176 -37.02 -0.44 -17.46
CA LYS A 176 -35.59 -0.27 -17.28
C LYS A 176 -35.19 -0.88 -15.92
N LEU A 177 -34.17 -1.74 -15.89
CA LEU A 177 -33.52 -2.23 -14.67
C LEU A 177 -32.05 -1.81 -14.68
N ILE A 178 -31.71 -0.92 -13.77
CA ILE A 178 -30.40 -0.31 -13.64
C ILE A 178 -29.77 -0.79 -12.33
N VAL A 179 -28.48 -1.13 -12.32
CA VAL A 179 -27.73 -1.50 -11.13
C VAL A 179 -26.65 -0.45 -10.86
N VAL A 180 -26.58 0.04 -9.63
CA VAL A 180 -25.50 0.90 -9.14
C VAL A 180 -24.64 0.10 -8.18
N LEU A 181 -23.37 -0.06 -8.50
CA LEU A 181 -22.38 -0.78 -7.69
C LEU A 181 -21.59 0.22 -6.84
N ASN A 182 -22.02 0.43 -5.61
CA ASN A 182 -21.33 1.22 -4.60
C ASN A 182 -20.41 0.30 -3.78
N THR A 183 -19.33 -0.19 -4.40
CA THR A 183 -18.48 -1.26 -3.85
C THR A 183 -17.02 -0.87 -3.83
N ALA A 184 -16.31 -1.20 -2.76
CA ALA A 184 -14.89 -0.86 -2.54
C ALA A 184 -13.90 -1.50 -3.54
N GLY A 185 -14.38 -2.27 -4.50
CA GLY A 185 -13.62 -2.96 -5.53
C GLY A 185 -14.49 -3.93 -6.31
N PRO A 186 -13.93 -4.78 -7.17
CA PRO A 186 -14.66 -5.73 -7.99
C PRO A 186 -15.56 -6.66 -7.17
N VAL A 187 -16.73 -6.94 -7.70
CA VAL A 187 -17.69 -7.95 -7.21
C VAL A 187 -18.09 -8.86 -8.37
N SER A 188 -18.68 -10.03 -8.07
CA SER A 188 -19.26 -10.88 -9.12
C SER A 188 -20.37 -10.12 -9.86
N THR A 189 -20.24 -10.05 -11.16
CA THR A 189 -21.25 -9.45 -12.03
C THR A 189 -21.97 -10.48 -12.92
N SER A 190 -21.73 -11.77 -12.71
CA SER A 190 -22.29 -12.85 -13.55
C SER A 190 -23.82 -12.82 -13.57
N GLU A 191 -24.47 -12.45 -12.46
CA GLU A 191 -25.92 -12.34 -12.37
C GLU A 191 -26.46 -10.99 -12.91
N LEU A 192 -25.59 -10.02 -13.18
CA LEU A 192 -25.91 -8.66 -13.62
C LEU A 192 -25.68 -8.44 -15.12
N THR A 193 -24.93 -9.34 -15.76
CA THR A 193 -24.56 -9.17 -17.19
C THR A 193 -25.57 -9.72 -18.16
N ASP A 194 -26.62 -10.42 -17.67
CA ASP A 194 -27.70 -10.92 -18.53
C ASP A 194 -28.57 -9.78 -19.14
N ASP A 195 -29.42 -10.11 -20.11
CA ASP A 195 -30.24 -9.17 -20.84
C ASP A 195 -31.34 -8.49 -20.01
N ALA A 196 -31.62 -8.99 -18.80
CA ALA A 196 -32.66 -8.43 -17.94
C ALA A 196 -32.18 -7.17 -17.17
N VAL A 197 -30.85 -6.99 -17.03
CA VAL A 197 -30.25 -5.76 -16.50
C VAL A 197 -29.82 -4.89 -17.66
N ASP A 198 -30.39 -3.69 -17.77
CA ASP A 198 -30.18 -2.80 -18.92
C ASP A 198 -28.93 -1.94 -18.77
N ALA A 199 -28.60 -1.49 -17.56
CA ALA A 199 -27.42 -0.67 -17.32
C ALA A 199 -26.76 -0.97 -15.98
N ILE A 200 -25.43 -0.79 -15.91
CA ILE A 200 -24.62 -0.97 -14.70
C ILE A 200 -23.69 0.23 -14.56
N LEU A 201 -23.81 0.95 -13.45
CA LEU A 201 -22.91 2.05 -13.07
C LEU A 201 -22.04 1.62 -11.88
N TYR A 202 -20.73 1.64 -12.03
CA TYR A 202 -19.77 1.44 -10.94
C TYR A 202 -19.44 2.77 -10.29
N ALA A 203 -19.89 2.96 -9.07
CA ALA A 203 -19.69 4.16 -8.28
C ALA A 203 -18.55 4.08 -7.27
N SER A 204 -18.06 2.89 -6.97
CA SER A 204 -17.01 2.64 -5.95
C SER A 204 -17.34 3.29 -4.60
N LEU A 205 -16.34 3.89 -3.91
CA LEU A 205 -16.49 4.69 -2.69
C LEU A 205 -16.21 6.17 -3.03
N PRO A 206 -17.26 6.95 -3.38
CA PRO A 206 -17.09 8.17 -4.15
C PRO A 206 -17.02 9.46 -3.33
N GLY A 207 -16.81 9.37 -2.02
CA GLY A 207 -16.78 10.54 -1.14
C GLY A 207 -18.16 11.06 -0.75
N MET A 208 -18.17 12.18 -0.01
CA MET A 208 -19.40 12.75 0.57
C MET A 208 -20.46 13.18 -0.46
N GLU A 209 -20.06 13.54 -1.66
CA GLU A 209 -20.93 13.99 -2.76
C GLU A 209 -21.24 12.88 -3.78
N GLY A 210 -20.82 11.65 -3.48
CA GLY A 210 -20.86 10.56 -4.44
C GLY A 210 -22.24 10.19 -4.95
N ALA A 211 -23.26 10.22 -4.12
CA ALA A 211 -24.63 9.94 -4.54
C ALA A 211 -25.20 11.01 -5.48
N HIS A 212 -24.88 12.29 -5.24
CA HIS A 212 -25.22 13.36 -6.18
C HIS A 212 -24.53 13.17 -7.53
N ALA A 213 -23.23 12.79 -7.53
CA ALA A 213 -22.50 12.48 -8.75
C ALA A 213 -23.11 11.30 -9.52
N ALA A 214 -23.50 10.23 -8.82
CA ALA A 214 -24.18 9.08 -9.42
C ALA A 214 -25.52 9.49 -10.05
N ALA A 215 -26.34 10.30 -9.35
CA ALA A 215 -27.60 10.81 -9.88
C ALA A 215 -27.41 11.71 -11.12
N ASP A 216 -26.35 12.53 -11.14
CA ASP A 216 -25.98 13.35 -12.32
C ASP A 216 -25.64 12.49 -13.54
N LEU A 217 -24.91 11.40 -13.32
CA LEU A 217 -24.63 10.44 -14.39
C LEU A 217 -25.90 9.73 -14.84
N LEU A 218 -26.71 9.21 -13.92
CA LEU A 218 -27.95 8.52 -14.26
C LEU A 218 -28.90 9.39 -15.08
N THR A 219 -28.94 10.69 -14.81
CA THR A 219 -29.83 11.64 -15.51
C THR A 219 -29.20 12.36 -16.71
N GLY A 220 -27.90 12.08 -16.97
CA GLY A 220 -27.18 12.70 -18.08
C GLY A 220 -26.86 14.18 -17.89
N THR A 221 -26.92 14.68 -16.65
CA THR A 221 -26.43 16.02 -16.30
C THR A 221 -24.93 16.10 -16.56
N ILE A 222 -24.22 14.99 -16.34
CA ILE A 222 -22.83 14.78 -16.69
C ILE A 222 -22.75 13.53 -17.57
N ASN A 223 -21.94 13.59 -18.63
CA ASN A 223 -21.64 12.42 -19.46
C ASN A 223 -20.56 11.58 -18.79
N PRO A 224 -20.74 10.25 -18.56
CA PRO A 224 -19.74 9.41 -17.97
C PRO A 224 -18.45 9.35 -18.82
N SER A 225 -17.30 9.42 -18.15
CA SER A 225 -15.97 9.36 -18.78
C SER A 225 -14.97 8.52 -17.97
N GLY A 226 -15.39 8.02 -16.81
CA GLY A 226 -14.57 7.18 -15.95
C GLY A 226 -14.34 5.80 -16.52
N LYS A 227 -13.22 5.18 -16.13
CA LYS A 227 -12.75 3.88 -16.62
C LYS A 227 -12.42 2.97 -15.45
N LEU A 228 -12.49 1.66 -15.64
CA LEU A 228 -12.05 0.68 -14.64
C LEU A 228 -10.53 0.71 -14.47
N THR A 229 -10.09 0.70 -13.24
CA THR A 229 -8.67 0.60 -12.84
C THR A 229 -8.19 -0.84 -12.66
N ASP A 230 -9.13 -1.80 -12.78
CA ASP A 230 -8.93 -3.21 -12.55
C ASP A 230 -9.71 -4.04 -13.57
N THR A 231 -9.20 -5.23 -13.87
CA THR A 231 -9.91 -6.24 -14.65
C THR A 231 -10.96 -6.92 -13.77
N TRP A 232 -12.18 -7.01 -14.24
CA TRP A 232 -13.27 -7.72 -13.56
C TRP A 232 -13.49 -9.10 -14.18
N ALA A 233 -12.99 -10.11 -13.49
CA ALA A 233 -13.13 -11.49 -13.95
C ALA A 233 -14.57 -12.02 -13.78
N VAL A 234 -14.92 -13.05 -14.53
CA VAL A 234 -16.20 -13.78 -14.47
C VAL A 234 -16.34 -14.45 -13.10
N ALA A 235 -15.31 -15.17 -12.66
CA ALA A 235 -15.25 -15.82 -11.37
C ALA A 235 -14.00 -15.40 -10.59
N TYR A 236 -14.05 -15.48 -9.26
CA TYR A 236 -12.90 -15.19 -8.42
C TYR A 236 -11.70 -16.11 -8.74
N GLU A 237 -11.98 -17.36 -9.06
CA GLU A 237 -11.00 -18.38 -9.39
C GLU A 237 -10.23 -18.10 -10.68
N ASP A 238 -10.73 -17.22 -11.53
CA ASP A 238 -10.06 -16.81 -12.78
C ASP A 238 -8.88 -15.88 -12.55
N TYR A 239 -8.84 -15.19 -11.40
CA TYR A 239 -7.66 -14.38 -11.04
C TYR A 239 -6.45 -15.26 -10.76
N PRO A 240 -5.27 -14.96 -11.32
CA PRO A 240 -4.07 -15.80 -11.15
C PRO A 240 -3.63 -15.92 -9.68
N SER A 241 -3.93 -14.91 -8.87
CA SER A 241 -3.60 -14.84 -7.44
C SER A 241 -4.64 -15.51 -6.53
N SER A 242 -5.80 -15.95 -7.04
CA SER A 242 -6.93 -16.43 -6.22
C SER A 242 -6.57 -17.60 -5.31
N LYS A 243 -5.87 -18.60 -5.86
CA LYS A 243 -5.49 -19.82 -5.12
C LYS A 243 -4.49 -19.55 -4.00
N ASP A 244 -3.60 -18.59 -4.20
CA ASP A 244 -2.55 -18.27 -3.24
C ASP A 244 -3.03 -17.30 -2.16
N PHE A 245 -3.89 -16.35 -2.52
CA PHE A 245 -4.30 -15.27 -1.63
C PHE A 245 -4.91 -15.75 -0.31
N ILE A 246 -5.71 -16.83 -0.35
CA ILE A 246 -6.38 -17.41 0.84
C ILE A 246 -5.75 -18.71 1.32
N ARG A 247 -4.79 -19.29 0.58
CA ARG A 247 -4.23 -20.63 0.82
C ARG A 247 -3.52 -20.74 2.16
N THR A 248 -2.70 -19.77 2.50
CA THR A 248 -1.93 -19.74 3.76
C THR A 248 -2.06 -18.40 4.46
N ALA A 249 -1.88 -18.43 5.78
CA ALA A 249 -1.86 -17.22 6.60
C ALA A 249 -0.47 -16.56 6.64
N ASP A 250 0.61 -17.29 6.31
CA ASP A 250 1.97 -16.90 6.62
C ASP A 250 2.73 -16.32 5.44
N PHE A 251 2.34 -16.69 4.21
CA PHE A 251 3.03 -16.21 3.01
C PHE A 251 2.09 -16.20 1.81
N GLN A 252 2.51 -15.46 0.80
CA GLN A 252 1.93 -15.47 -0.54
C GLN A 252 3.05 -15.70 -1.56
N GLU A 253 2.83 -16.64 -2.47
CA GLU A 253 3.74 -16.92 -3.58
C GLU A 253 3.23 -16.23 -4.84
N TYR A 254 3.90 -15.18 -5.26
CA TYR A 254 3.52 -14.40 -6.45
C TYR A 254 3.95 -15.13 -7.71
N GLU A 255 3.42 -16.37 -7.87
CA GLU A 255 3.76 -17.25 -8.99
C GLU A 255 3.33 -16.68 -10.33
N GLU A 256 2.34 -15.80 -10.36
CA GLU A 256 1.90 -15.10 -11.57
C GLU A 256 2.95 -14.13 -12.12
N ASP A 257 3.98 -13.81 -11.36
CA ASP A 257 5.11 -12.97 -11.73
C ASP A 257 4.67 -11.60 -12.26
N ILE A 258 5.06 -11.23 -13.48
CA ILE A 258 4.67 -9.96 -14.12
C ILE A 258 3.23 -9.97 -14.67
N PHE A 259 2.56 -11.11 -14.64
CA PHE A 259 1.22 -11.29 -15.22
C PHE A 259 0.13 -10.99 -14.19
N VAL A 260 0.02 -9.71 -13.81
CA VAL A 260 -1.00 -9.21 -12.86
C VAL A 260 -2.12 -8.52 -13.62
N GLY A 261 -3.36 -8.74 -13.22
CA GLY A 261 -4.53 -8.08 -13.79
C GLY A 261 -4.67 -8.31 -15.30
N TYR A 262 -4.93 -7.25 -16.06
CA TYR A 262 -5.11 -7.35 -17.53
C TYR A 262 -3.88 -7.93 -18.26
N ARG A 263 -2.67 -7.83 -17.70
CA ARG A 263 -1.47 -8.46 -18.26
C ARG A 263 -1.61 -9.97 -18.31
N TYR A 264 -2.22 -10.57 -17.29
CA TYR A 264 -2.55 -12.00 -17.28
C TYR A 264 -3.61 -12.34 -18.31
N PHE A 265 -4.76 -11.66 -18.23
CA PHE A 265 -5.91 -11.99 -19.08
C PHE A 265 -5.62 -11.74 -20.56
N SER A 266 -4.95 -10.66 -20.94
CA SER A 266 -4.57 -10.40 -22.32
C SER A 266 -3.57 -11.42 -22.88
N THR A 267 -2.78 -12.06 -22.02
CA THR A 267 -1.78 -13.04 -22.42
C THR A 267 -2.38 -14.44 -22.52
N PHE A 268 -3.21 -14.86 -21.56
CA PHE A 268 -3.64 -16.25 -21.39
C PHE A 268 -5.14 -16.50 -21.65
N ASP A 269 -5.98 -15.47 -21.64
CA ASP A 269 -7.42 -15.56 -21.96
C ASP A 269 -7.73 -14.91 -23.32
N LYS A 270 -7.13 -15.44 -24.38
CA LYS A 270 -7.23 -14.90 -25.75
C LYS A 270 -8.67 -14.87 -26.28
N GLU A 271 -9.51 -15.80 -25.83
CA GLU A 271 -10.91 -15.91 -26.23
C GLU A 271 -11.85 -15.05 -25.38
N LYS A 272 -11.30 -14.36 -24.37
CA LYS A 272 -12.04 -13.42 -23.47
C LYS A 272 -13.20 -14.05 -22.70
N HIS A 273 -13.09 -15.34 -22.34
CA HIS A 273 -14.15 -16.05 -21.61
C HIS A 273 -14.12 -15.81 -20.10
N LYS A 274 -13.01 -15.28 -19.56
CA LYS A 274 -12.79 -15.13 -18.12
C LYS A 274 -12.96 -13.71 -17.62
N VAL A 275 -13.31 -12.77 -18.47
CA VAL A 275 -13.42 -11.34 -18.14
C VAL A 275 -14.80 -10.83 -18.51
N ASN A 276 -15.50 -10.24 -17.54
CA ASN A 276 -16.75 -9.52 -17.76
C ASN A 276 -16.50 -8.09 -18.23
N PHE A 277 -15.57 -7.39 -17.58
CA PHE A 277 -15.18 -6.03 -17.94
C PHE A 277 -13.66 -5.90 -17.90
N PRO A 278 -13.03 -5.49 -19.00
CA PRO A 278 -11.58 -5.38 -19.08
C PRO A 278 -11.07 -4.12 -18.35
N PHE A 279 -9.77 -4.11 -18.05
CA PHE A 279 -9.07 -2.91 -17.60
C PHE A 279 -9.28 -1.75 -18.58
N GLY A 280 -9.54 -0.57 -18.05
CA GLY A 280 -9.78 0.65 -18.82
C GLY A 280 -11.19 0.76 -19.39
N HIS A 281 -12.08 -0.21 -19.16
CA HIS A 281 -13.45 -0.18 -19.66
C HIS A 281 -14.32 0.88 -18.96
N GLY A 282 -15.08 1.59 -19.77
CA GLY A 282 -16.10 2.54 -19.32
C GLY A 282 -16.75 3.20 -20.54
N LEU A 283 -18.08 3.20 -20.56
CA LEU A 283 -18.91 3.71 -21.65
C LEU A 283 -19.20 5.21 -21.49
N SER A 284 -19.56 5.85 -22.59
CA SER A 284 -20.03 7.24 -22.65
C SER A 284 -21.44 7.28 -23.26
N TYR A 285 -22.15 8.39 -23.07
CA TYR A 285 -23.43 8.67 -23.77
C TYR A 285 -23.22 9.24 -25.17
N THR A 286 -21.96 9.52 -25.54
CA THR A 286 -21.58 9.92 -26.90
C THR A 286 -20.54 8.92 -27.47
N MET A 287 -20.17 9.09 -28.72
CA MET A 287 -19.18 8.24 -29.38
C MET A 287 -17.96 9.05 -29.76
N PHE A 288 -16.79 8.45 -29.59
CA PHE A 288 -15.51 9.03 -29.98
C PHE A 288 -14.81 8.16 -31.00
N GLU A 289 -14.20 8.82 -31.98
CA GLU A 289 -13.26 8.21 -32.90
C GLU A 289 -11.84 8.50 -32.38
N ILE A 290 -11.07 7.45 -32.10
CA ILE A 290 -9.65 7.53 -31.78
C ILE A 290 -8.89 7.15 -33.03
N ALA A 291 -8.34 8.13 -33.72
CA ALA A 291 -7.63 7.90 -35.00
C ALA A 291 -6.21 7.35 -34.74
N ALA A 292 -5.62 6.76 -35.79
CA ALA A 292 -4.26 6.26 -35.76
C ALA A 292 -3.27 7.38 -35.36
N PRO A 293 -2.40 7.13 -34.36
CA PRO A 293 -1.44 8.14 -33.92
C PRO A 293 -0.31 8.38 -34.91
N ALA A 294 0.12 9.64 -35.00
CA ALA A 294 1.41 9.96 -35.63
C ALA A 294 2.53 9.75 -34.58
N LEU A 295 3.55 8.97 -34.95
CA LEU A 295 4.73 8.71 -34.13
C LEU A 295 5.89 9.61 -34.54
N SER A 296 6.51 10.27 -33.57
CA SER A 296 7.81 10.92 -33.72
C SER A 296 8.74 10.50 -32.56
N HIS A 297 10.04 10.73 -32.74
CA HIS A 297 11.06 10.35 -31.77
C HIS A 297 11.82 11.61 -31.33
N GLU A 298 11.77 11.90 -30.02
CA GLU A 298 12.44 13.04 -29.41
C GLU A 298 13.45 12.51 -28.35
N ASN A 299 14.73 12.47 -28.70
CA ASN A 299 15.79 11.84 -27.90
C ASN A 299 15.40 10.38 -27.52
N ASP A 300 15.39 10.05 -26.23
CA ASP A 300 15.01 8.72 -25.73
C ASP A 300 13.49 8.59 -25.43
N THR A 301 12.65 9.36 -26.13
CA THR A 301 11.19 9.37 -25.89
C THR A 301 10.44 9.24 -27.22
N LEU A 302 9.53 8.28 -27.29
CA LEU A 302 8.53 8.16 -28.34
C LEU A 302 7.38 9.13 -28.07
N VAL A 303 6.99 9.91 -29.05
CA VAL A 303 5.91 10.91 -28.94
C VAL A 303 4.80 10.53 -29.93
N PHE A 304 3.64 10.20 -29.37
CA PHE A 304 2.44 9.85 -30.12
C PHE A 304 1.46 11.00 -30.08
N ARG A 305 1.07 11.53 -31.27
CA ARG A 305 -0.01 12.47 -31.40
C ARG A 305 -1.26 11.72 -31.85
N VAL A 306 -2.24 11.66 -30.94
CA VAL A 306 -3.46 10.86 -31.11
C VAL A 306 -4.65 11.78 -31.30
N PRO A 307 -5.21 11.85 -32.53
CA PRO A 307 -6.42 12.64 -32.77
C PRO A 307 -7.65 11.92 -32.20
N VAL A 308 -8.48 12.66 -31.46
CA VAL A 308 -9.75 12.18 -30.90
C VAL A 308 -10.86 13.11 -31.37
N THR A 309 -11.91 12.57 -31.97
CA THR A 309 -13.07 13.33 -32.47
C THR A 309 -14.34 12.84 -31.77
N ASN A 310 -15.13 13.73 -31.23
CA ASN A 310 -16.49 13.39 -30.80
C ASN A 310 -17.40 13.26 -32.01
N ILE A 311 -17.78 12.03 -32.35
CA ILE A 311 -18.63 11.71 -33.53
C ILE A 311 -20.09 11.46 -33.14
N GLY A 312 -20.46 11.65 -31.85
CA GLY A 312 -21.81 11.50 -31.36
C GLY A 312 -22.55 12.83 -31.27
N ASP A 313 -23.63 12.85 -30.50
CA ASP A 313 -24.59 13.97 -30.42
C ASP A 313 -24.57 14.73 -29.09
N ARG A 314 -23.68 14.37 -28.16
CA ARG A 314 -23.52 14.99 -26.85
C ARG A 314 -22.08 15.38 -26.59
N SER A 315 -21.88 16.45 -25.83
CA SER A 315 -20.53 16.78 -25.33
C SER A 315 -20.04 15.73 -24.36
N GLY A 316 -18.72 15.49 -24.35
CA GLY A 316 -18.12 14.54 -23.44
C GLY A 316 -16.61 14.49 -23.51
N ARG A 317 -16.03 13.73 -22.60
CA ARG A 317 -14.59 13.48 -22.49
C ARG A 317 -14.27 12.02 -22.80
N GLU A 318 -13.15 11.76 -23.46
CA GLU A 318 -12.66 10.40 -23.68
C GLU A 318 -11.24 10.21 -23.12
N VAL A 319 -10.99 9.01 -22.61
CA VAL A 319 -9.66 8.57 -22.15
C VAL A 319 -9.01 7.75 -23.25
N VAL A 320 -7.91 8.23 -23.77
CA VAL A 320 -7.05 7.45 -24.68
C VAL A 320 -6.02 6.70 -23.85
N GLN A 321 -5.97 5.39 -24.04
CA GLN A 321 -5.02 4.47 -23.44
C GLN A 321 -4.13 3.91 -24.57
N LEU A 322 -2.83 4.13 -24.47
CA LEU A 322 -1.86 3.62 -25.44
C LEU A 322 -1.21 2.36 -24.86
N TYR A 323 -1.47 1.22 -25.45
CA TYR A 323 -0.88 -0.05 -25.03
C TYR A 323 0.27 -0.45 -25.93
N VAL A 324 1.26 -1.13 -25.38
CA VAL A 324 2.38 -1.70 -26.13
C VAL A 324 2.39 -3.21 -26.03
N SER A 325 2.58 -3.87 -27.18
CA SER A 325 3.00 -5.26 -27.27
C SER A 325 4.49 -5.27 -27.59
N ALA A 326 5.32 -5.56 -26.60
CA ALA A 326 6.76 -5.63 -26.77
C ALA A 326 7.18 -6.97 -27.42
N PRO A 327 8.35 -7.02 -28.09
CA PRO A 327 8.87 -8.28 -28.62
C PRO A 327 9.08 -9.27 -27.47
N GLN A 328 8.67 -10.52 -27.65
CA GLN A 328 8.80 -11.56 -26.63
C GLN A 328 10.26 -11.80 -26.23
N GLY A 329 11.17 -11.72 -27.17
CA GLY A 329 12.61 -11.80 -26.93
C GLY A 329 13.01 -13.03 -26.14
N LYS A 330 14.03 -12.89 -25.30
CA LYS A 330 14.49 -13.95 -24.39
C LYS A 330 13.80 -13.90 -23.03
N LEU A 331 13.26 -12.74 -22.66
CA LEU A 331 12.67 -12.55 -21.32
C LEU A 331 11.20 -12.95 -21.24
N GLY A 332 10.49 -13.00 -22.39
CA GLY A 332 9.04 -13.12 -22.43
C GLY A 332 8.36 -11.86 -21.86
N LYS A 333 7.21 -11.51 -22.39
CA LYS A 333 6.48 -10.28 -22.00
C LYS A 333 4.97 -10.58 -21.91
N PRO A 334 4.21 -9.77 -21.16
CA PRO A 334 2.76 -9.74 -21.33
C PRO A 334 2.40 -9.40 -22.78
N ALA A 335 1.25 -9.88 -23.24
CA ALA A 335 0.78 -9.55 -24.59
C ALA A 335 0.53 -8.05 -24.76
N MET A 336 0.16 -7.37 -23.67
CA MET A 336 -0.08 -5.92 -23.64
C MET A 336 0.34 -5.32 -22.29
N GLU A 337 0.87 -4.09 -22.35
CA GLU A 337 1.15 -3.24 -21.20
C GLU A 337 0.75 -1.81 -21.52
N LEU A 338 0.18 -1.09 -20.55
CA LEU A 338 -0.12 0.33 -20.70
C LEU A 338 1.19 1.12 -20.80
N ALA A 339 1.36 1.84 -21.91
CA ALA A 339 2.56 2.62 -22.20
C ALA A 339 2.35 4.12 -21.91
N ALA A 340 1.15 4.64 -22.15
CA ALA A 340 0.77 6.01 -21.82
C ALA A 340 -0.76 6.14 -21.82
N PHE A 341 -1.26 7.20 -21.23
CA PHE A 341 -2.67 7.56 -21.28
C PHE A 341 -2.86 9.08 -21.25
N GLY A 342 -4.04 9.53 -21.63
CA GLY A 342 -4.44 10.93 -21.55
C GLY A 342 -5.95 11.08 -21.72
N LYS A 343 -6.52 12.12 -21.14
CA LYS A 343 -7.94 12.45 -21.21
C LYS A 343 -8.16 13.72 -22.03
N THR A 344 -9.19 13.73 -22.86
CA THR A 344 -9.56 14.95 -23.60
C THR A 344 -10.18 15.98 -22.65
N ARG A 345 -10.17 17.24 -23.07
CA ARG A 345 -11.15 18.20 -22.55
C ARG A 345 -12.57 17.77 -22.95
N ASP A 346 -13.57 18.47 -22.47
CA ASP A 346 -14.95 18.26 -22.92
C ASP A 346 -15.04 18.65 -24.41
N LEU A 347 -15.41 17.70 -25.27
CA LEU A 347 -15.52 17.88 -26.72
C LEU A 347 -16.99 17.95 -27.11
N SER A 348 -17.39 19.03 -27.75
CA SER A 348 -18.71 19.16 -28.36
C SER A 348 -18.89 18.20 -29.55
N PRO A 349 -20.11 17.88 -30.01
CA PRO A 349 -20.36 17.12 -31.21
C PRO A 349 -19.58 17.65 -32.41
N GLY A 350 -18.82 16.77 -33.10
CA GLY A 350 -17.97 17.12 -34.24
C GLY A 350 -16.62 17.73 -33.83
N GLU A 351 -16.41 18.06 -32.59
CA GLU A 351 -15.15 18.67 -32.13
C GLU A 351 -14.02 17.64 -32.04
N ARG A 352 -12.79 18.10 -32.38
CA ARG A 352 -11.57 17.30 -32.37
C ARG A 352 -10.51 17.89 -31.45
N GLN A 353 -9.76 17.02 -30.79
CA GLN A 353 -8.55 17.33 -30.05
C GLN A 353 -7.43 16.36 -30.43
N GLU A 354 -6.19 16.83 -30.46
CA GLU A 354 -5.02 15.97 -30.55
C GLU A 354 -4.39 15.83 -29.16
N LEU A 355 -4.28 14.60 -28.66
CA LEU A 355 -3.54 14.31 -27.43
C LEU A 355 -2.09 13.96 -27.73
N THR A 356 -1.17 14.47 -26.94
CA THR A 356 0.26 14.14 -27.04
C THR A 356 0.62 13.17 -25.91
N LEU A 357 0.89 11.91 -26.26
CA LEU A 357 1.30 10.86 -25.34
C LEU A 357 2.81 10.60 -25.47
N ARG A 358 3.53 10.59 -24.34
CA ARG A 358 4.98 10.44 -24.30
C ARG A 358 5.35 9.11 -23.64
N VAL A 359 6.21 8.33 -24.30
CA VAL A 359 6.69 7.04 -23.84
C VAL A 359 8.22 7.05 -23.83
N PRO A 360 8.86 7.27 -22.67
CA PRO A 360 10.31 7.12 -22.56
C PRO A 360 10.75 5.68 -22.89
N LEU A 361 11.79 5.48 -23.69
CA LEU A 361 12.29 4.14 -24.04
C LEU A 361 12.64 3.30 -22.82
N ALA A 362 13.14 3.95 -21.78
CA ALA A 362 13.44 3.29 -20.50
C ALA A 362 12.22 2.61 -19.84
N GLN A 363 11.01 3.09 -20.14
CA GLN A 363 9.77 2.51 -19.63
C GLN A 363 9.44 1.16 -20.26
N LEU A 364 9.87 0.93 -21.51
CA LEU A 364 9.65 -0.29 -22.27
C LEU A 364 10.63 -1.42 -21.92
N ALA A 365 11.64 -1.11 -21.13
CA ALA A 365 12.67 -2.07 -20.74
C ALA A 365 12.19 -2.99 -19.61
N SER A 366 12.57 -4.26 -19.66
CA SER A 366 12.25 -5.28 -18.65
C SER A 366 13.48 -5.67 -17.84
N PHE A 367 13.29 -6.04 -16.58
CA PHE A 367 14.37 -6.48 -15.72
C PHE A 367 14.74 -7.94 -15.96
N ASP A 368 16.02 -8.24 -16.23
CA ASP A 368 16.56 -9.60 -16.36
C ASP A 368 17.13 -10.04 -15.02
N ASP A 369 16.35 -10.79 -14.25
CA ASP A 369 16.75 -11.30 -12.95
C ASP A 369 17.53 -12.64 -13.01
N THR A 370 17.51 -13.33 -14.14
CA THR A 370 18.09 -14.65 -14.33
C THR A 370 19.25 -14.73 -15.35
N GLY A 371 19.53 -13.65 -16.06
CA GLY A 371 20.60 -13.60 -17.06
C GLY A 371 20.20 -14.15 -18.44
N ARG A 372 18.92 -14.38 -18.71
CA ARG A 372 18.44 -14.92 -19.99
C ARG A 372 18.78 -14.03 -21.18
N SER A 373 18.78 -12.72 -21.02
CA SER A 373 19.23 -11.79 -22.07
C SER A 373 20.74 -11.77 -22.27
N GLY A 374 21.50 -12.35 -21.35
CA GLY A 374 22.96 -12.25 -21.22
C GLY A 374 23.41 -11.13 -20.26
N HIS A 375 22.45 -10.43 -19.62
CA HIS A 375 22.72 -9.26 -18.78
C HIS A 375 21.97 -9.34 -17.44
N GLU A 376 22.35 -10.33 -16.63
CA GLU A 376 21.73 -10.50 -15.32
C GLU A 376 21.82 -9.24 -14.47
N GLY A 377 20.72 -8.91 -13.78
CA GLY A 377 20.63 -7.73 -12.93
C GLY A 377 20.54 -6.41 -13.71
N CYS A 378 20.15 -6.46 -14.98
CA CYS A 378 19.96 -5.27 -15.79
C CYS A 378 18.51 -5.11 -16.22
N ARG A 379 18.07 -3.86 -16.38
CA ARG A 379 16.87 -3.54 -17.15
C ARG A 379 17.28 -3.35 -18.59
N VAL A 380 16.73 -4.17 -19.49
CA VAL A 380 17.13 -4.21 -20.91
C VAL A 380 15.93 -3.90 -21.81
N LEU A 381 16.17 -3.08 -22.82
CA LEU A 381 15.29 -2.88 -23.96
C LEU A 381 15.72 -3.86 -25.04
N GLU A 382 14.94 -4.93 -25.27
CA GLU A 382 15.29 -5.98 -26.23
C GLU A 382 15.08 -5.50 -27.67
N ALA A 383 15.87 -6.03 -28.61
CA ALA A 383 15.69 -5.76 -30.03
C ALA A 383 14.38 -6.39 -30.54
N GLY A 384 13.73 -5.74 -31.49
CA GLY A 384 12.51 -6.20 -32.14
C GLY A 384 11.48 -5.11 -32.36
N ASP A 385 10.30 -5.52 -32.79
CA ASP A 385 9.20 -4.62 -33.10
C ASP A 385 8.30 -4.41 -31.87
N TYR A 386 8.19 -3.16 -31.42
CA TYR A 386 7.25 -2.70 -30.40
C TYR A 386 6.01 -2.18 -31.11
N ARG A 387 4.86 -2.77 -30.82
CA ARG A 387 3.58 -2.48 -31.46
C ARG A 387 2.70 -1.70 -30.48
N PHE A 388 2.35 -0.48 -30.84
CA PHE A 388 1.54 0.41 -30.01
C PHE A 388 0.11 0.50 -30.50
N PHE A 389 -0.84 0.27 -29.62
CA PHE A 389 -2.27 0.22 -29.90
C PHE A 389 -2.98 1.32 -29.11
N PRO A 390 -3.53 2.35 -29.76
CA PRO A 390 -4.40 3.31 -29.09
C PRO A 390 -5.78 2.67 -28.86
N GLY A 391 -6.47 3.06 -27.81
CA GLY A 391 -7.84 2.64 -27.56
C GLY A 391 -8.39 3.28 -26.29
N ASN A 392 -9.62 2.94 -25.92
CA ASN A 392 -10.25 3.41 -24.69
C ASN A 392 -10.39 2.32 -23.61
N SER A 393 -9.88 1.13 -23.88
CA SER A 393 -9.75 0.00 -22.95
C SER A 393 -8.75 -1.01 -23.49
N SER A 394 -8.32 -1.98 -22.67
CA SER A 394 -7.41 -3.04 -23.12
C SER A 394 -8.02 -3.95 -24.20
N TRP A 395 -9.34 -4.06 -24.29
CA TRP A 395 -10.02 -4.81 -25.36
C TRP A 395 -10.23 -3.99 -26.63
N ASP A 396 -10.53 -2.71 -26.49
CA ASP A 396 -10.71 -1.82 -27.63
C ASP A 396 -9.38 -1.63 -28.38
N ALA A 397 -8.29 -1.44 -27.65
CA ALA A 397 -6.97 -1.20 -28.21
C ALA A 397 -6.54 -2.26 -29.22
N ILE A 398 -6.79 -3.55 -28.98
CA ILE A 398 -6.41 -4.64 -29.89
C ILE A 398 -7.23 -4.67 -31.19
N MET A 399 -8.31 -3.90 -31.27
CA MET A 399 -9.11 -3.77 -32.49
C MET A 399 -8.52 -2.74 -33.47
N HIS A 400 -7.58 -1.90 -33.00
CA HIS A 400 -6.93 -0.90 -33.83
C HIS A 400 -5.65 -1.42 -34.47
N SER A 401 -5.27 -0.85 -35.61
CA SER A 401 -3.99 -1.15 -36.24
C SER A 401 -2.84 -0.56 -35.41
N PRO A 402 -1.77 -1.34 -35.15
CA PRO A 402 -0.65 -0.86 -34.38
C PRO A 402 0.22 0.15 -35.09
N VAL A 403 0.77 1.09 -34.36
CA VAL A 403 1.92 1.90 -34.76
C VAL A 403 3.19 1.17 -34.33
N LEU A 404 4.15 1.05 -35.26
CA LEU A 404 5.37 0.27 -35.04
C LEU A 404 6.54 1.16 -34.65
N PHE A 405 7.28 0.76 -33.63
CA PHE A 405 8.62 1.23 -33.32
C PHE A 405 9.56 0.03 -33.33
N ARG A 406 10.65 0.12 -34.08
CA ARG A 406 11.67 -0.92 -34.16
C ARG A 406 12.90 -0.56 -33.34
N GLN A 407 13.23 -1.41 -32.38
CA GLN A 407 14.51 -1.36 -31.65
C GLN A 407 15.50 -2.29 -32.35
N GLU A 408 16.57 -1.72 -32.91
CA GLU A 408 17.51 -2.49 -33.75
C GLU A 408 18.40 -3.43 -32.94
N LYS A 409 18.82 -3.01 -31.74
CA LYS A 409 19.75 -3.78 -30.88
C LYS A 409 19.30 -3.75 -29.45
N LEU A 410 19.62 -4.81 -28.70
CA LEU A 410 19.44 -4.79 -27.24
C LEU A 410 20.22 -3.62 -26.63
N GLN A 411 19.56 -2.85 -25.79
CA GLN A 411 20.14 -1.72 -25.04
C GLN A 411 19.99 -1.96 -23.54
N ILE A 412 21.08 -1.81 -22.81
CA ILE A 412 21.04 -1.81 -21.35
C ILE A 412 20.64 -0.40 -20.91
N ILE A 413 19.46 -0.29 -20.32
CA ILE A 413 18.91 0.97 -19.80
C ILE A 413 19.45 1.26 -18.40
N PHE A 414 19.57 0.21 -17.59
CA PHE A 414 19.93 0.33 -16.18
C PHE A 414 20.61 -0.95 -15.69
N ARG A 415 21.59 -0.81 -14.80
CA ARG A 415 22.25 -1.94 -14.12
C ARG A 415 22.04 -1.79 -12.63
N ALA A 416 21.41 -2.80 -12.02
CA ALA A 416 21.13 -2.80 -10.59
C ALA A 416 22.43 -2.80 -9.77
N SER A 417 22.48 -1.95 -8.75
CA SER A 417 23.60 -1.88 -7.81
C SER A 417 23.51 -2.99 -6.76
N VAL A 418 22.30 -3.46 -6.50
CA VAL A 418 21.99 -4.53 -5.53
C VAL A 418 20.98 -5.51 -6.11
N ARG A 419 20.98 -6.72 -5.59
CA ARG A 419 20.05 -7.78 -5.98
C ARG A 419 19.15 -8.16 -4.81
N LEU A 420 17.87 -8.36 -5.08
CA LEU A 420 16.88 -8.79 -4.10
C LEU A 420 16.20 -10.07 -4.59
N LYS A 421 17.01 -11.14 -4.69
CA LYS A 421 16.57 -12.44 -5.19
C LYS A 421 15.66 -13.15 -4.18
N PRO A 422 14.55 -13.75 -4.61
CA PRO A 422 13.73 -14.57 -3.72
C PRO A 422 14.50 -15.86 -3.38
N SER A 423 14.45 -16.22 -2.10
CA SER A 423 15.01 -17.50 -1.63
C SER A 423 13.94 -18.58 -1.44
N LEU A 424 12.67 -18.19 -1.43
CA LEU A 424 11.55 -19.05 -1.03
C LEU A 424 10.42 -19.14 -2.06
N LEU A 425 10.52 -18.48 -3.21
CA LEU A 425 9.57 -18.61 -4.32
C LEU A 425 10.01 -19.79 -5.21
N PRO A 426 9.24 -20.91 -5.26
CA PRO A 426 9.71 -22.12 -5.92
C PRO A 426 9.63 -22.05 -7.45
N ARG A 427 8.73 -21.27 -7.97
CA ARG A 427 8.45 -21.20 -9.41
C ARG A 427 7.70 -19.93 -9.79
N ARG A 428 7.69 -19.59 -11.07
CA ARG A 428 6.93 -18.49 -11.64
C ARG A 428 6.33 -18.82 -12.99
N LEU A 429 5.27 -18.10 -13.35
CA LEU A 429 4.62 -18.17 -14.65
C LEU A 429 5.50 -17.52 -15.73
N THR A 430 5.56 -18.11 -16.89
CA THR A 430 6.26 -17.59 -18.08
C THR A 430 5.28 -17.20 -19.17
N ALA A 431 5.71 -16.44 -20.17
CA ALA A 431 4.85 -15.90 -21.22
C ALA A 431 4.20 -16.98 -22.12
N ASP A 432 4.74 -18.19 -22.14
CA ASP A 432 4.17 -19.35 -22.87
C ASP A 432 3.15 -20.14 -22.04
N GLY A 433 2.89 -19.72 -20.79
CA GLY A 433 1.96 -20.38 -19.87
C GLY A 433 2.58 -21.51 -19.05
N SER A 434 3.87 -21.81 -19.26
CA SER A 434 4.59 -22.79 -18.45
C SER A 434 4.98 -22.21 -17.09
N ARG A 435 5.47 -23.05 -16.18
CA ARG A 435 6.02 -22.62 -14.91
C ARG A 435 7.50 -22.93 -14.83
N GLU A 436 8.29 -21.87 -14.75
CA GLU A 436 9.73 -21.95 -14.55
C GLU A 436 10.04 -22.18 -13.07
N ALA A 437 10.91 -23.16 -12.77
CA ALA A 437 11.45 -23.35 -11.45
C ALA A 437 12.47 -22.24 -11.12
N LEU A 438 12.34 -21.65 -9.96
CA LEU A 438 13.30 -20.68 -9.43
C LEU A 438 14.24 -21.37 -8.42
N PRO A 439 15.49 -20.90 -8.30
CA PRO A 439 16.41 -21.42 -7.30
C PRO A 439 15.85 -21.14 -5.90
N VAL A 440 15.29 -22.13 -5.26
CA VAL A 440 14.99 -22.07 -3.82
C VAL A 440 16.31 -22.27 -3.11
N ILE A 441 16.79 -21.28 -2.39
CA ILE A 441 17.91 -21.43 -1.49
C ILE A 441 17.40 -22.29 -0.32
N ARG A 442 17.43 -23.59 -0.48
CA ARG A 442 17.38 -24.50 0.66
C ARG A 442 18.68 -24.27 1.39
N ALA A 443 18.64 -24.02 2.67
CA ALA A 443 19.84 -24.10 3.48
C ALA A 443 20.31 -25.57 3.39
N THR A 444 21.20 -25.84 2.47
CA THR A 444 21.89 -27.10 2.40
C THR A 444 23.10 -26.94 3.30
N ALA A 445 22.94 -27.30 4.56
CA ALA A 445 24.09 -27.59 5.38
C ALA A 445 24.57 -28.99 5.01
N GLU A 446 25.55 -29.07 4.18
CA GLU A 446 26.29 -30.32 3.91
C GLU A 446 27.19 -30.71 5.06
N LYS A 447 27.05 -30.17 6.26
CA LYS A 447 27.98 -30.44 7.35
C LYS A 447 27.35 -31.25 8.46
N THR A 448 27.65 -32.51 8.48
CA THR A 448 27.61 -33.31 9.71
C THR A 448 28.50 -32.65 10.75
N VAL A 449 27.93 -32.27 11.89
CA VAL A 449 28.71 -31.66 12.98
C VAL A 449 29.24 -32.74 13.90
N GLU A 450 30.55 -32.77 14.08
CA GLU A 450 31.17 -33.66 15.05
C GLU A 450 31.01 -33.14 16.47
N ILE A 451 30.45 -33.94 17.37
CA ILE A 451 30.26 -33.61 18.78
C ILE A 451 31.48 -34.03 19.58
N PRO A 452 32.30 -33.09 20.09
CA PRO A 452 33.44 -33.38 20.92
C PRO A 452 33.01 -33.85 22.32
N HIS A 453 33.93 -34.55 23.00
CA HIS A 453 33.68 -35.02 24.36
C HIS A 453 34.43 -34.21 25.44
N ASP A 454 35.27 -33.28 25.02
CA ASP A 454 36.19 -32.51 25.88
C ASP A 454 35.93 -31.00 25.87
N ARG A 455 34.98 -30.55 25.06
CA ARG A 455 34.58 -29.13 24.96
C ARG A 455 33.12 -28.97 24.57
N ALA A 456 32.59 -27.81 24.83
CA ALA A 456 31.29 -27.41 24.28
C ALA A 456 31.44 -26.98 22.81
N ILE A 457 30.42 -27.27 22.00
CA ILE A 457 30.33 -26.82 20.61
C ILE A 457 29.02 -26.12 20.36
N GLU A 458 29.05 -24.98 19.68
CA GLU A 458 27.86 -24.27 19.19
C GLU A 458 27.50 -24.71 17.77
N ILE A 459 26.23 -24.90 17.56
CA ILE A 459 25.64 -25.22 16.26
C ILE A 459 24.66 -24.08 15.94
N GLU A 460 24.96 -23.31 14.91
CA GLU A 460 24.06 -22.29 14.40
C GLU A 460 22.76 -22.93 13.89
N ALA A 461 21.63 -22.34 14.22
CA ALA A 461 20.34 -22.97 13.94
C ALA A 461 20.06 -23.14 12.45
N GLU A 462 20.60 -22.30 11.60
CA GLU A 462 20.47 -22.41 10.14
C GLU A 462 21.31 -23.52 9.51
N ASN A 463 22.20 -24.19 10.28
CA ASN A 463 23.01 -25.30 9.81
C ASN A 463 22.26 -26.65 9.88
N PHE A 464 20.96 -26.65 9.71
CA PHE A 464 20.15 -27.87 9.66
C PHE A 464 20.38 -28.67 8.36
N THR A 465 20.27 -30.00 8.43
CA THR A 465 20.36 -30.91 7.28
C THR A 465 19.01 -31.17 6.62
N ALA A 466 17.90 -30.98 7.35
CA ALA A 466 16.54 -31.03 6.82
C ALA A 466 15.64 -30.07 7.60
N ALA A 467 14.59 -29.55 6.95
CA ALA A 467 13.59 -28.71 7.60
C ALA A 467 12.22 -28.87 6.96
N HIS A 468 11.18 -28.51 7.71
CA HIS A 468 9.86 -28.37 7.15
C HIS A 468 9.85 -27.30 6.05
N PRO A 469 9.16 -27.49 4.91
CA PRO A 469 9.20 -26.56 3.76
C PRO A 469 8.90 -25.10 4.09
N ASN A 470 8.15 -24.86 5.14
CA ASN A 470 7.75 -23.51 5.58
C ASN A 470 8.61 -22.94 6.71
N THR A 471 9.66 -23.65 7.13
CA THR A 471 10.64 -23.10 8.09
C THR A 471 11.46 -22.04 7.38
N GLY A 472 11.58 -20.86 7.98
CA GLY A 472 12.32 -19.73 7.43
C GLY A 472 13.69 -19.58 8.09
N ILE A 473 14.67 -19.07 7.34
CA ILE A 473 15.90 -18.49 7.88
C ILE A 473 15.76 -16.99 7.74
N GLU A 474 15.79 -16.28 8.86
CA GLU A 474 15.84 -14.83 8.88
C GLU A 474 17.27 -14.38 9.06
N LYS A 475 17.69 -13.43 8.22
CA LYS A 475 18.94 -12.73 8.38
C LYS A 475 18.67 -11.47 9.18
N PHE A 476 19.38 -11.28 10.25
CA PHE A 476 19.26 -10.08 11.06
C PHE A 476 20.66 -9.57 11.42
N GLY A 477 20.84 -8.26 11.24
CA GLY A 477 22.04 -7.51 11.63
C GLY A 477 23.35 -7.95 10.98
N ASN A 478 24.23 -7.00 10.90
CA ASN A 478 25.62 -7.22 10.56
C ASN A 478 26.43 -6.79 11.78
N GLN A 479 26.61 -7.69 12.76
CA GLN A 479 27.44 -7.41 13.91
C GLN A 479 28.91 -7.42 13.49
N GLY A 480 29.36 -6.33 12.92
CA GLY A 480 30.75 -5.98 12.69
C GLY A 480 31.62 -6.95 11.85
N ARG A 481 31.33 -8.23 11.75
CA ARG A 481 32.04 -9.25 10.95
C ARG A 481 31.25 -10.55 10.69
N ARG A 482 30.04 -10.71 11.18
CA ARG A 482 29.21 -11.92 10.96
C ARG A 482 27.78 -11.55 10.62
N GLU A 483 27.30 -12.05 9.49
CA GLU A 483 25.88 -12.06 9.18
C GLU A 483 25.20 -13.02 10.17
N LEU A 484 24.36 -12.49 11.06
CA LEU A 484 23.58 -13.31 11.97
C LEU A 484 22.35 -13.83 11.26
N ARG A 485 22.09 -15.11 11.46
CA ARG A 485 20.92 -15.80 10.93
C ARG A 485 20.24 -16.54 12.07
N CYS A 486 18.93 -16.66 12.00
CA CYS A 486 18.18 -17.52 12.92
C CYS A 486 17.16 -18.34 12.16
N VAL A 487 16.78 -19.47 12.71
CA VAL A 487 15.60 -20.20 12.27
C VAL A 487 14.38 -19.50 12.81
N SER A 488 13.53 -19.04 11.91
CA SER A 488 12.25 -18.39 12.21
C SER A 488 11.10 -19.26 11.72
N ARG A 489 9.86 -18.80 12.00
CA ARG A 489 8.64 -19.46 11.54
C ARG A 489 8.46 -20.89 12.06
N MET A 490 8.90 -21.10 13.27
CA MET A 490 8.56 -22.31 14.05
C MET A 490 7.20 -22.18 14.75
N ASP A 491 6.30 -21.34 14.20
CA ASP A 491 5.04 -20.85 14.77
C ASP A 491 3.85 -21.80 14.61
N HIS A 492 4.01 -22.88 13.86
CA HIS A 492 2.96 -23.91 13.70
C HIS A 492 3.42 -25.25 14.23
N ARG A 493 2.51 -25.97 14.87
CA ARG A 493 2.75 -27.30 15.38
C ARG A 493 3.19 -28.23 14.25
N GLY A 494 4.29 -28.96 14.51
CA GLY A 494 4.86 -29.92 13.56
C GLY A 494 5.87 -29.34 12.57
N ARG A 495 6.12 -28.00 12.54
CA ARG A 495 7.28 -27.47 11.82
C ARG A 495 8.55 -27.93 12.52
N PHE A 496 9.59 -28.24 11.73
CA PHE A 496 10.80 -28.82 12.28
C PHE A 496 12.06 -28.35 11.56
N VAL A 497 13.18 -28.48 12.28
CA VAL A 497 14.55 -28.51 11.75
C VAL A 497 15.23 -29.76 12.23
N GLU A 498 16.08 -30.38 11.40
CA GLU A 498 16.80 -31.59 11.69
C GLU A 498 18.31 -31.40 11.43
N TYR A 499 19.15 -31.82 12.35
CA TYR A 499 20.59 -31.72 12.27
C TYR A 499 21.21 -33.13 12.23
N THR A 500 22.22 -33.30 11.42
CA THR A 500 23.01 -34.54 11.43
C THR A 500 24.28 -34.32 12.23
N LEU A 501 24.45 -35.09 13.32
CA LEU A 501 25.55 -35.01 14.24
C LEU A 501 26.39 -36.30 14.18
N THR A 502 27.69 -36.21 14.31
CA THR A 502 28.55 -37.35 14.53
C THR A 502 28.99 -37.42 16.00
N VAL A 503 28.53 -38.44 16.73
CA VAL A 503 28.80 -38.63 18.15
C VAL A 503 29.83 -39.73 18.30
N ARG A 504 31.05 -39.38 18.74
CA ARG A 504 32.11 -40.38 18.93
C ARG A 504 31.95 -41.20 20.20
N GLN A 505 31.50 -40.57 21.29
CA GLN A 505 31.26 -41.24 22.57
C GLN A 505 29.78 -41.20 22.93
N PRO A 506 29.11 -42.34 23.08
CA PRO A 506 27.73 -42.37 23.47
C PRO A 506 27.58 -41.96 24.92
N GLY A 507 26.55 -41.20 25.26
CA GLY A 507 26.37 -40.73 26.63
C GLY A 507 25.21 -39.74 26.75
N ARG A 508 25.15 -39.11 27.93
CA ARG A 508 24.27 -38.01 28.22
C ARG A 508 24.98 -36.70 27.84
N TYR A 509 24.31 -35.89 27.07
CA TYR A 509 24.75 -34.58 26.64
C TYR A 509 23.76 -33.51 27.13
N ALA A 510 24.30 -32.41 27.63
CA ALA A 510 23.56 -31.22 27.96
C ALA A 510 23.49 -30.31 26.70
N ILE A 511 22.30 -29.80 26.38
CA ILE A 511 22.08 -28.90 25.27
C ILE A 511 21.39 -27.65 25.81
N ARG A 512 21.90 -26.49 25.51
CA ARG A 512 21.28 -25.22 25.81
C ARG A 512 20.97 -24.48 24.52
N PHE A 513 19.77 -23.92 24.44
CA PHE A 513 19.25 -23.23 23.25
C PHE A 513 19.34 -21.73 23.44
N ARG A 514 19.77 -21.04 22.40
CA ARG A 514 19.74 -19.57 22.32
C ARG A 514 18.52 -19.16 21.48
N VAL A 515 17.54 -18.55 22.12
CA VAL A 515 16.23 -18.27 21.52
C VAL A 515 15.77 -16.85 21.85
N SER A 516 14.87 -16.32 21.03
CA SER A 516 14.10 -15.13 21.35
C SER A 516 12.61 -15.38 21.24
N ASN A 517 11.84 -14.66 22.06
CA ASN A 517 10.39 -14.74 22.14
C ASN A 517 9.80 -13.34 22.34
N GLY A 518 9.24 -12.80 21.29
CA GLY A 518 8.57 -11.49 21.30
C GLY A 518 7.19 -11.47 21.97
N ARG A 519 6.80 -12.52 22.70
CA ARG A 519 5.50 -12.71 23.35
C ARG A 519 5.66 -12.90 24.86
N PRO A 520 4.57 -12.94 25.62
CA PRO A 520 4.62 -13.41 27.02
C PRO A 520 5.28 -14.78 27.12
N ALA A 521 5.74 -15.15 28.29
CA ALA A 521 6.41 -16.43 28.55
C ALA A 521 5.64 -17.60 27.92
N LEU A 522 6.35 -18.47 27.22
CA LEU A 522 5.83 -19.64 26.52
C LEU A 522 6.28 -20.90 27.23
N GLN A 523 5.41 -21.88 27.29
CA GLN A 523 5.69 -23.18 27.89
C GLN A 523 5.74 -24.25 26.83
N ASP A 524 6.61 -25.25 27.01
CA ASP A 524 6.75 -26.45 26.18
C ASP A 524 6.81 -26.13 24.67
N ILE A 525 7.74 -25.27 24.30
CA ILE A 525 7.81 -24.69 22.95
C ILE A 525 8.17 -25.70 21.85
N MET A 526 8.89 -26.76 22.21
CA MET A 526 9.53 -27.67 21.25
C MET A 526 9.59 -29.10 21.78
N THR A 527 9.40 -30.05 20.88
CA THR A 527 9.71 -31.47 21.07
C THR A 527 11.04 -31.78 20.37
N CYS A 528 11.91 -32.55 21.04
CA CYS A 528 13.14 -33.04 20.43
C CYS A 528 13.04 -34.55 20.15
N GLU A 529 13.52 -34.96 18.99
CA GLU A 529 13.69 -36.38 18.62
C GLU A 529 15.15 -36.66 18.34
N VAL A 530 15.61 -37.82 18.79
CA VAL A 530 16.93 -38.38 18.47
C VAL A 530 16.73 -39.67 17.70
N ASN A 531 17.11 -39.68 16.42
CA ASN A 531 16.90 -40.81 15.50
C ASN A 531 15.39 -41.21 15.44
N GLY A 532 14.48 -40.26 15.42
CA GLY A 532 13.05 -40.51 15.39
C GLY A 532 12.41 -40.90 16.73
N ILE A 533 13.21 -40.97 17.83
CA ILE A 533 12.69 -41.27 19.17
C ILE A 533 12.56 -39.95 19.96
N ALA A 534 11.32 -39.62 20.38
CA ALA A 534 11.05 -38.44 21.19
C ALA A 534 11.79 -38.50 22.53
N GLN A 535 12.45 -37.41 22.89
CA GLN A 535 13.14 -37.22 24.15
C GLN A 535 12.17 -36.54 25.16
N PRO A 536 12.23 -36.96 26.46
CA PRO A 536 11.44 -36.31 27.51
C PRO A 536 12.03 -34.92 27.80
N LEU A 537 11.68 -33.95 26.96
CA LEU A 537 12.23 -32.62 27.05
C LEU A 537 11.08 -31.62 27.20
N ARG A 538 11.25 -30.70 28.13
CA ARG A 538 10.37 -29.53 28.25
C ARG A 538 11.22 -28.27 28.16
N LEU A 539 10.89 -27.40 27.21
CA LEU A 539 11.56 -26.11 27.01
C LEU A 539 10.54 -24.99 27.22
N ASP A 540 10.74 -24.24 28.28
CA ASP A 540 9.97 -23.04 28.59
C ASP A 540 10.83 -21.82 28.26
N VAL A 541 10.23 -20.83 27.62
CA VAL A 541 10.93 -19.61 27.23
C VAL A 541 10.26 -18.42 27.89
N PRO A 542 10.98 -17.65 28.73
CA PRO A 542 10.46 -16.40 29.28
C PRO A 542 10.23 -15.38 28.17
N SER A 543 9.47 -14.34 28.45
CA SER A 543 9.41 -13.18 27.55
C SER A 543 10.79 -12.57 27.43
N THR A 544 11.25 -12.35 26.19
CA THR A 544 12.53 -11.64 25.94
C THR A 544 12.31 -10.16 25.64
N GLY A 545 11.06 -9.68 25.74
CA GLY A 545 10.69 -8.28 25.51
C GLY A 545 10.51 -7.45 26.77
N ASN A 546 10.61 -6.13 26.68
CA ASN A 546 10.52 -5.18 27.80
C ASN A 546 9.10 -4.68 28.11
N GLY A 547 8.07 -5.53 28.01
CA GLY A 547 6.72 -5.11 28.40
C GLY A 547 5.58 -5.94 27.85
N PRO A 548 4.36 -5.79 28.36
CA PRO A 548 3.23 -6.68 28.05
C PRO A 548 2.66 -6.53 26.64
N VAL A 549 3.12 -5.58 25.82
CA VAL A 549 2.43 -5.23 24.59
C VAL A 549 3.17 -5.63 23.31
N ARG A 550 4.51 -5.66 23.25
CA ARG A 550 5.27 -6.06 22.05
C ARG A 550 6.71 -6.40 22.43
N GLY A 551 6.99 -7.68 22.64
CA GLY A 551 8.34 -8.15 22.88
C GLY A 551 9.25 -7.97 21.67
N GLU A 552 10.53 -7.75 21.92
CA GLU A 552 11.56 -7.67 20.88
C GLU A 552 11.90 -9.06 20.40
N TRP A 553 11.67 -9.31 19.11
CA TRP A 553 11.87 -10.64 18.49
C TRP A 553 13.34 -11.03 18.32
N TYR A 554 14.27 -10.16 18.62
CA TYR A 554 15.71 -10.39 18.42
C TYR A 554 16.53 -10.21 19.70
N ASN A 555 15.87 -10.15 20.84
CA ASN A 555 16.54 -10.17 22.13
C ASN A 555 16.76 -11.63 22.54
N PHE A 556 17.85 -12.22 22.07
CA PHE A 556 18.15 -13.65 22.30
C PHE A 556 18.68 -13.89 23.71
N ILE A 557 18.13 -14.90 24.36
CA ILE A 557 18.58 -15.42 25.65
C ILE A 557 19.01 -16.88 25.50
N THR A 558 19.95 -17.29 26.31
CA THR A 558 20.36 -18.69 26.42
C THR A 558 19.55 -19.35 27.54
N LEU A 559 18.82 -20.41 27.20
CA LEU A 559 18.04 -21.19 28.16
C LEU A 559 18.90 -22.06 29.05
N ALA A 560 18.37 -22.47 30.21
CA ALA A 560 18.99 -23.50 31.02
C ALA A 560 19.20 -24.80 30.24
N PRO A 561 20.30 -25.48 30.42
CA PRO A 561 20.60 -26.70 29.68
C PRO A 561 19.62 -27.82 29.98
N VAL A 562 19.23 -28.53 28.93
CA VAL A 562 18.45 -29.76 29.00
C VAL A 562 19.31 -30.96 28.66
N THR A 563 19.05 -32.12 29.25
CA THR A 563 19.92 -33.30 29.05
C THR A 563 19.22 -34.35 28.22
N MET A 564 19.90 -34.86 27.18
CA MET A 564 19.44 -35.98 26.37
C MET A 564 20.51 -37.03 26.14
N LYS A 565 20.10 -38.23 25.74
CA LYS A 565 21.01 -39.35 25.46
C LYS A 565 21.29 -39.34 23.95
N LEU A 566 22.58 -39.25 23.59
CA LEU A 566 23.03 -39.39 22.21
C LEU A 566 23.78 -40.71 22.02
N PRO A 567 23.37 -41.57 21.06
CA PRO A 567 24.04 -42.80 20.72
C PRO A 567 25.37 -42.53 19.95
N ARG A 568 26.24 -43.54 19.85
CA ARG A 568 27.45 -43.46 19.04
C ARG A 568 27.11 -43.50 17.55
N GLY A 569 27.83 -42.73 16.73
CA GLY A 569 27.72 -42.73 15.28
C GLY A 569 26.96 -41.51 14.76
N GLU A 570 26.34 -41.68 13.61
CA GLU A 570 25.47 -40.61 13.05
C GLU A 570 24.16 -40.51 13.84
N VAL A 571 23.86 -39.32 14.23
CA VAL A 571 22.65 -38.99 15.03
C VAL A 571 21.88 -37.89 14.34
N LYS A 572 20.59 -38.11 14.11
CA LYS A 572 19.64 -37.12 13.65
C LYS A 572 18.93 -36.50 14.86
N LEU A 573 19.27 -35.24 15.11
CA LEU A 573 18.60 -34.42 16.11
C LEU A 573 17.52 -33.59 15.44
N LYS A 574 16.25 -33.83 15.74
CA LYS A 574 15.11 -33.14 15.16
C LYS A 574 14.41 -32.31 16.21
N LEU A 575 14.28 -31.03 15.96
CA LEU A 575 13.57 -30.06 16.79
C LEU A 575 12.23 -29.74 16.13
N ILE A 576 11.12 -30.00 16.83
CA ILE A 576 9.76 -29.90 16.30
C ILE A 576 8.98 -28.89 17.12
N SER A 577 8.44 -27.88 16.47
CA SER A 577 7.62 -26.85 17.10
C SER A 577 6.30 -27.40 17.65
N ASN A 578 5.93 -26.99 18.84
CA ASN A 578 4.61 -27.24 19.45
C ASN A 578 3.58 -26.17 19.11
N GLY A 579 3.85 -25.30 18.11
CA GLY A 579 2.95 -24.25 17.67
C GLY A 579 3.18 -22.90 18.35
N THR A 580 4.40 -22.67 18.82
CA THR A 580 4.81 -21.44 19.52
C THR A 580 5.74 -20.60 18.65
N PHE A 581 5.56 -19.28 18.74
CA PHE A 581 6.41 -18.33 18.00
C PHE A 581 7.73 -18.12 18.75
N ILE A 582 8.81 -18.67 18.20
CA ILE A 582 10.18 -18.41 18.67
C ILE A 582 11.10 -18.22 17.48
N ASN A 583 12.20 -17.50 17.69
CA ASN A 583 13.36 -17.52 16.81
C ASN A 583 14.47 -18.34 17.51
N LEU A 584 15.07 -19.27 16.80
CA LEU A 584 16.17 -20.08 17.28
C LEU A 584 17.45 -19.60 16.58
N ASP A 585 18.40 -19.08 17.35
CA ASP A 585 19.70 -18.57 16.87
C ASP A 585 20.75 -19.68 16.78
N SER A 586 20.94 -20.36 17.90
CA SER A 586 21.93 -21.45 18.00
C SER A 586 21.59 -22.39 19.16
N PHE A 587 22.32 -23.50 19.24
CA PHE A 587 22.32 -24.32 20.43
C PHE A 587 23.72 -24.85 20.69
N THR A 588 24.09 -24.93 21.98
CA THR A 588 25.42 -25.40 22.43
C THR A 588 25.29 -26.77 23.08
N ILE A 589 26.14 -27.72 22.67
CA ILE A 589 26.14 -29.09 23.18
C ILE A 589 27.43 -29.36 23.93
N ALA A 590 27.35 -30.02 25.11
CA ALA A 590 28.47 -30.48 25.87
C ALA A 590 28.14 -31.82 26.58
N PRO A 591 29.13 -32.71 26.90
CA PRO A 591 28.91 -33.86 27.75
C PRO A 591 28.29 -33.45 29.11
N ALA A 592 27.22 -34.13 29.53
CA ALA A 592 26.43 -33.69 30.68
C ALA A 592 27.19 -33.69 32.00
N GLN A 593 28.14 -34.62 32.17
CA GLN A 593 28.93 -34.73 33.40
C GLN A 593 29.86 -33.55 33.70
N GLN A 594 30.22 -32.78 32.65
CA GLN A 594 31.10 -31.61 32.74
C GLN A 594 30.48 -30.35 32.15
N SER A 595 29.18 -30.35 31.89
CA SER A 595 28.50 -29.32 31.14
C SER A 595 28.69 -27.93 31.73
N ASP A 596 28.61 -27.77 33.03
CA ASP A 596 28.74 -26.47 33.69
C ASP A 596 30.13 -25.85 33.48
N VAL A 597 31.20 -26.68 33.58
CA VAL A 597 32.56 -26.21 33.37
C VAL A 597 32.82 -25.90 31.90
N LEU A 598 32.32 -26.78 31.01
CA LEU A 598 32.50 -26.62 29.55
C LEU A 598 31.70 -25.47 28.99
N PHE A 599 30.47 -25.26 29.47
CA PHE A 599 29.69 -24.06 29.07
C PHE A 599 30.28 -22.79 29.65
N ALA A 600 30.79 -22.78 30.89
CA ALA A 600 31.45 -21.60 31.44
C ALA A 600 32.77 -21.29 30.71
N ALA A 601 33.51 -22.30 30.23
CA ALA A 601 34.67 -22.10 29.39
C ALA A 601 34.27 -21.51 28.00
N PHE A 602 33.27 -22.12 27.38
CA PHE A 602 32.70 -21.62 26.12
C PHE A 602 32.25 -20.17 26.23
N ASP A 603 31.50 -19.83 27.29
CA ASP A 603 30.97 -18.48 27.51
C ASP A 603 32.11 -17.46 27.70
N ARG A 604 33.18 -17.82 28.39
CA ARG A 604 34.37 -16.97 28.51
C ARG A 604 35.06 -16.72 27.18
N GLU A 605 35.14 -17.75 26.33
CA GLU A 605 35.77 -17.67 25.02
C GLU A 605 34.94 -16.92 24.00
N HIS A 606 33.60 -17.03 24.12
CA HIS A 606 32.61 -16.42 23.20
C HIS A 606 31.79 -15.28 23.83
N SER A 607 32.18 -14.85 25.05
CA SER A 607 31.49 -13.70 25.69
C SER A 607 31.56 -12.48 24.79
N ARG A 608 30.39 -11.96 24.44
CA ARG A 608 30.25 -10.65 23.80
C ARG A 608 30.55 -9.58 24.84
N ILE A 609 31.81 -9.26 25.00
CA ILE A 609 32.26 -8.18 25.89
C ILE A 609 31.84 -6.88 25.23
N PRO A 610 31.22 -5.95 25.97
CA PRO A 610 31.08 -4.57 25.52
C PRO A 610 32.42 -4.07 25.01
N LEU A 611 32.42 -3.30 23.90
CA LEU A 611 33.68 -2.77 23.35
C LEU A 611 34.49 -2.11 24.48
N PRO A 612 35.71 -2.54 24.74
CA PRO A 612 36.53 -1.90 25.79
C PRO A 612 36.65 -0.42 25.50
N GLY A 613 36.23 0.43 26.43
CA GLY A 613 36.32 1.87 26.29
C GLY A 613 35.16 2.55 25.53
N PHE A 614 34.00 1.85 25.31
CA PHE A 614 32.83 2.58 24.83
C PHE A 614 32.36 3.60 25.88
N HIS A 615 32.40 4.86 25.49
CA HIS A 615 31.86 5.97 26.28
C HIS A 615 30.78 6.66 25.45
N LYS A 616 29.54 6.64 26.00
CA LYS A 616 28.44 7.41 25.41
C LYS A 616 28.84 8.88 25.29
N ARG A 617 28.64 9.44 24.10
CA ARG A 617 29.01 10.83 23.85
C ARG A 617 27.96 11.78 24.39
N GLU A 618 28.40 12.66 25.27
CA GLU A 618 27.60 13.77 25.79
C GLU A 618 27.55 14.93 24.81
N ARG A 619 26.61 15.89 25.04
CA ARG A 619 26.50 17.12 24.24
C ARG A 619 27.78 17.92 24.27
N ARG A 620 28.19 18.44 23.12
CA ARG A 620 29.38 19.31 22.99
C ARG A 620 29.07 20.50 22.13
N PHE A 621 28.83 21.64 22.74
CA PHE A 621 28.55 22.86 22.00
C PHE A 621 29.86 23.48 21.48
N PRO A 622 29.83 24.05 20.23
CA PRO A 622 30.94 24.79 19.67
C PRO A 622 31.32 26.01 20.53
N PRO A 623 32.59 26.49 20.46
CA PRO A 623 33.02 27.68 21.22
C PRO A 623 32.20 28.94 20.93
N ASN A 624 31.65 29.06 19.72
CA ASN A 624 30.83 30.20 19.27
C ASN A 624 29.35 30.08 19.74
N GLY A 625 29.03 29.10 20.58
CA GLY A 625 27.68 28.85 21.07
C GLY A 625 26.94 27.69 20.39
N LYS A 626 25.82 27.35 20.95
CA LYS A 626 24.95 26.26 20.45
C LYS A 626 24.39 26.59 19.08
N ILE A 627 24.51 25.66 18.12
CA ILE A 627 23.82 25.72 16.85
C ILE A 627 22.41 25.18 17.07
N VAL A 628 21.38 25.99 16.82
CA VAL A 628 19.98 25.57 16.92
C VAL A 628 19.40 25.28 15.54
N TYR A 629 18.26 24.55 15.51
CA TYR A 629 17.59 24.17 14.28
C TYR A 629 17.28 25.36 13.37
N GLY A 630 16.85 26.49 13.94
CA GLY A 630 16.61 27.73 13.20
C GLY A 630 17.84 28.25 12.42
N THR A 631 19.07 27.96 12.91
CA THR A 631 20.31 28.33 12.22
C THR A 631 20.46 27.62 10.87
N LEU A 632 20.04 26.36 10.79
CA LEU A 632 20.16 25.54 9.58
C LEU A 632 19.31 26.07 8.41
N ARG A 633 18.30 26.88 8.66
CA ARG A 633 17.52 27.54 7.61
C ARG A 633 18.37 28.52 6.78
N ARG A 634 19.28 29.23 7.47
CA ARG A 634 20.16 30.22 6.85
C ARG A 634 21.47 29.60 6.40
N TYR A 635 21.94 28.59 7.11
CA TYR A 635 23.23 27.93 6.93
C TYR A 635 23.08 26.40 6.88
N PRO A 636 22.44 25.82 5.84
CA PRO A 636 22.19 24.38 5.74
C PRO A 636 23.47 23.54 5.71
N GLU A 637 24.59 24.11 5.31
CA GLU A 637 25.91 23.49 5.34
C GLU A 637 26.42 23.19 6.77
N GLN A 638 25.83 23.81 7.78
CA GLN A 638 26.17 23.55 9.20
C GLN A 638 25.47 22.28 9.75
N LEU A 639 24.71 21.55 8.95
CA LEU A 639 23.98 20.36 9.42
C LEU A 639 24.89 19.34 10.10
N ASP A 640 26.08 19.10 9.55
CA ASP A 640 27.00 18.11 10.16
C ASP A 640 27.52 18.57 11.53
N ALA A 641 27.85 19.85 11.66
CA ALA A 641 28.22 20.47 12.94
C ALA A 641 27.04 20.49 13.94
N PHE A 642 25.82 20.72 13.43
CA PHE A 642 24.59 20.64 14.23
C PHE A 642 24.37 19.25 14.82
N LEU A 643 24.52 18.19 14.02
CA LEU A 643 24.39 16.80 14.49
C LEU A 643 25.57 16.40 15.38
N GLU A 644 26.74 16.94 15.14
CA GLU A 644 27.95 16.61 15.89
C GLU A 644 27.89 17.10 17.34
N GLN A 645 27.19 18.21 17.63
CA GLN A 645 27.03 18.74 18.98
C GLN A 645 26.02 17.93 19.84
N MET A 646 25.16 17.11 19.23
CA MET A 646 24.17 16.28 19.91
C MET A 646 24.83 15.13 20.68
N SER A 647 24.24 14.73 21.82
CA SER A 647 24.59 13.48 22.46
C SER A 647 24.11 12.27 21.68
N ASP A 648 24.57 11.08 22.04
CA ASP A 648 24.05 9.83 21.47
C ASP A 648 22.59 9.60 21.84
N ASP A 649 22.15 10.07 23.03
CA ASP A 649 20.74 10.04 23.45
C ASP A 649 19.87 10.94 22.57
N ASP A 650 20.31 12.16 22.30
CA ASP A 650 19.56 13.09 21.44
C ASP A 650 19.35 12.50 20.04
N LEU A 651 20.43 11.95 19.47
CA LEU A 651 20.36 11.30 18.16
C LEU A 651 19.43 10.10 18.17
N ALA A 652 19.53 9.23 19.19
CA ALA A 652 18.69 8.04 19.30
C ALA A 652 17.20 8.39 19.49
N GLN A 653 16.90 9.42 20.28
CA GLN A 653 15.52 9.88 20.49
C GLN A 653 14.89 10.47 19.21
N LEU A 654 15.65 11.21 18.42
CA LEU A 654 15.16 11.74 17.14
C LEU A 654 14.71 10.66 16.14
N LEU A 655 15.23 9.43 16.26
CA LEU A 655 14.87 8.31 15.41
C LEU A 655 13.60 7.57 15.85
N GLY A 656 12.96 8.01 16.92
CA GLY A 656 11.61 7.62 17.33
C GLY A 656 10.60 8.71 17.00
N GLY A 657 9.41 8.32 16.54
CA GLY A 657 8.29 9.25 16.40
C GLY A 657 7.59 9.49 17.73
N HIS A 658 6.55 10.31 17.73
CA HIS A 658 5.72 10.62 18.89
C HIS A 658 4.26 10.22 18.62
N ALA A 659 3.52 9.88 19.69
CA ALA A 659 2.10 9.58 19.59
C ALA A 659 1.30 10.79 19.10
N GLY A 660 0.11 10.54 18.57
CA GLY A 660 -0.77 11.59 18.05
C GLY A 660 -1.15 12.66 19.06
N SER A 661 -1.40 13.86 18.56
CA SER A 661 -1.80 15.02 19.32
C SER A 661 -3.31 15.07 19.57
N SER A 662 -3.74 16.09 20.35
CA SER A 662 -5.14 16.29 20.72
C SER A 662 -6.09 16.69 19.58
N HIS A 663 -5.57 17.07 18.39
CA HIS A 663 -6.39 17.50 17.24
C HIS A 663 -6.54 16.43 16.15
N GLY A 664 -6.21 15.18 16.46
CA GLY A 664 -6.41 14.06 15.54
C GLY A 664 -5.22 13.69 14.69
N SER A 665 -4.01 14.21 15.01
CA SER A 665 -2.80 13.74 14.31
C SER A 665 -2.56 12.25 14.53
N ALA A 666 -2.04 11.57 13.52
CA ALA A 666 -1.65 10.17 13.61
C ALA A 666 -0.36 9.98 14.43
N GLY A 667 0.46 11.02 14.53
CA GLY A 667 1.71 11.09 15.25
C GLY A 667 2.48 12.34 14.88
N SER A 668 3.69 12.55 15.45
CA SER A 668 4.56 13.64 15.05
C SER A 668 6.02 13.23 14.95
N LEU A 669 6.80 14.04 14.26
CA LEU A 669 8.24 13.87 14.05
C LEU A 669 8.99 15.08 14.63
N GLY A 670 10.26 14.89 15.01
CA GLY A 670 11.08 15.95 15.58
C GLY A 670 10.91 16.07 17.09
N ALA A 671 10.52 17.24 17.62
CA ALA A 671 10.30 17.50 19.04
C ALA A 671 11.58 17.33 19.90
N CYS A 672 12.58 18.17 19.65
CA CYS A 672 13.79 18.21 20.48
C CYS A 672 14.03 19.66 20.97
N ASP A 673 13.53 19.97 22.18
CA ASP A 673 13.54 21.32 22.76
C ASP A 673 14.96 21.89 22.92
N VAL A 674 15.93 21.04 23.28
CA VAL A 674 17.32 21.46 23.46
C VAL A 674 17.90 22.08 22.20
N PHE A 675 17.53 21.56 21.04
CA PHE A 675 18.01 22.04 19.73
C PHE A 675 16.94 22.82 18.96
N GLU A 676 15.84 23.14 19.62
CA GLU A 676 14.72 23.93 19.07
C GLU A 676 14.09 23.30 17.81
N ILE A 677 14.07 21.96 17.72
CA ILE A 677 13.33 21.23 16.69
C ILE A 677 11.87 21.13 17.13
N PRO A 678 10.92 21.77 16.45
CA PRO A 678 9.50 21.65 16.81
C PRO A 678 8.92 20.29 16.39
N PRO A 679 7.77 19.88 16.96
CA PRO A 679 7.00 18.77 16.44
C PRO A 679 6.36 19.13 15.10
N TYR A 680 6.29 18.14 14.20
CA TYR A 680 5.61 18.19 12.92
C TYR A 680 4.56 17.10 12.86
N ASP A 681 3.29 17.50 12.79
CA ASP A 681 2.16 16.60 12.89
C ASP A 681 1.87 15.90 11.56
N THR A 682 1.64 14.59 11.68
CA THR A 682 1.23 13.74 10.57
C THR A 682 -0.26 13.48 10.62
N PHE A 683 -0.91 13.30 9.49
CA PHE A 683 -2.31 12.91 9.41
C PHE A 683 -2.55 11.79 8.40
N ASP A 684 -3.49 10.90 8.75
CA ASP A 684 -4.03 9.89 7.85
C ASP A 684 -5.13 10.45 6.96
N GLY A 685 -5.50 9.66 5.97
CA GLY A 685 -6.66 9.85 5.15
C GLY A 685 -6.34 9.90 3.66
N PRO A 686 -6.29 8.73 2.98
CA PRO A 686 -6.13 8.67 1.54
C PRO A 686 -7.32 9.29 0.79
N SER A 687 -8.51 9.33 1.44
CA SER A 687 -9.75 9.89 0.88
C SER A 687 -10.15 11.23 1.52
N GLY A 688 -9.24 11.92 2.22
CA GLY A 688 -9.51 13.20 2.89
C GLY A 688 -8.72 13.35 4.18
N VAL A 689 -8.82 14.49 4.82
CA VAL A 689 -8.11 14.76 6.08
C VAL A 689 -8.79 14.01 7.23
N ARG A 690 -8.07 13.09 7.86
CA ARG A 690 -8.55 12.44 9.09
C ARG A 690 -8.23 13.35 10.29
N SER A 691 -9.26 14.04 10.77
CA SER A 691 -9.20 14.98 11.90
C SER A 691 -10.32 14.69 12.89
N PHE A 692 -10.31 15.35 14.07
CA PHE A 692 -11.46 15.39 14.96
C PHE A 692 -12.57 16.31 14.45
N ASP A 693 -12.21 17.27 13.62
CA ASP A 693 -13.15 18.14 12.92
C ASP A 693 -13.68 17.50 11.62
N SER A 694 -14.82 17.97 11.15
CA SER A 694 -15.38 17.50 9.88
C SER A 694 -14.57 18.05 8.71
N CYS A 695 -14.22 17.15 7.78
CA CYS A 695 -13.43 17.44 6.59
C CYS A 695 -14.11 16.89 5.34
N THR A 696 -13.64 17.31 4.17
CA THR A 696 -14.14 16.80 2.89
C THR A 696 -13.74 15.34 2.71
N SER A 697 -14.72 14.46 2.48
CA SER A 697 -14.46 13.11 1.97
C SER A 697 -14.45 13.14 0.45
N TRP A 698 -13.30 12.79 -0.12
CA TRP A 698 -13.07 12.71 -1.56
C TRP A 698 -13.35 11.31 -2.10
N PRO A 699 -13.54 11.14 -3.40
CA PRO A 699 -13.51 9.82 -4.02
C PRO A 699 -12.27 9.05 -3.58
N CYS A 700 -12.43 7.77 -3.24
CA CYS A 700 -11.30 6.95 -2.86
C CYS A 700 -10.25 6.88 -3.99
N PRO A 701 -8.94 6.70 -3.69
CA PRO A 701 -7.89 6.72 -4.69
C PRO A 701 -8.10 5.73 -5.85
N ALA A 702 -8.65 4.53 -5.59
CA ALA A 702 -8.98 3.57 -6.64
C ALA A 702 -10.02 4.13 -7.63
N LEU A 703 -11.04 4.83 -7.13
CA LEU A 703 -12.02 5.48 -7.99
C LEU A 703 -11.40 6.66 -8.71
N LEU A 704 -10.67 7.54 -8.00
CA LEU A 704 -10.03 8.71 -8.60
C LEU A 704 -9.10 8.33 -9.76
N ALA A 705 -8.35 7.22 -9.63
CA ALA A 705 -7.52 6.70 -10.72
C ALA A 705 -8.35 6.33 -11.96
N GLY A 706 -9.62 5.96 -11.79
CA GLY A 706 -10.58 5.73 -12.87
C GLY A 706 -10.87 6.96 -13.75
N SER A 707 -10.52 8.16 -13.30
CA SER A 707 -10.56 9.35 -14.16
C SER A 707 -9.51 9.33 -15.26
N PHE A 708 -8.38 8.64 -15.08
CA PHE A 708 -7.19 8.71 -15.95
C PHE A 708 -6.75 10.15 -16.23
N ASP A 709 -6.93 11.02 -15.24
CA ASP A 709 -6.71 12.46 -15.32
C ASP A 709 -5.76 12.94 -14.21
N PRO A 710 -4.45 13.00 -14.49
CA PRO A 710 -3.47 13.50 -13.52
C PRO A 710 -3.71 14.95 -13.08
N GLU A 711 -4.29 15.82 -13.93
CA GLU A 711 -4.61 17.20 -13.56
C GLU A 711 -5.73 17.26 -12.52
N LEU A 712 -6.75 16.40 -12.66
CA LEU A 712 -7.78 16.25 -11.65
C LEU A 712 -7.23 15.73 -10.33
N ALA A 713 -6.34 14.74 -10.38
CA ALA A 713 -5.67 14.19 -9.18
C ALA A 713 -4.81 15.26 -8.49
N GLU A 714 -4.08 16.08 -9.25
CA GLU A 714 -3.30 17.20 -8.72
C GLU A 714 -4.22 18.26 -8.06
N THR A 715 -5.34 18.56 -8.67
CA THR A 715 -6.38 19.46 -8.11
C THR A 715 -6.91 18.93 -6.77
N ILE A 716 -7.20 17.62 -6.68
CA ILE A 716 -7.65 16.98 -5.42
C ILE A 716 -6.55 17.04 -4.36
N GLY A 717 -5.31 16.70 -4.72
CA GLY A 717 -4.17 16.80 -3.81
C GLY A 717 -4.00 18.21 -3.23
N ALA A 718 -4.13 19.23 -4.06
CA ALA A 718 -4.07 20.62 -3.63
C ALA A 718 -5.26 21.03 -2.72
N ALA A 719 -6.48 20.62 -3.08
CA ALA A 719 -7.68 20.93 -2.29
C ALA A 719 -7.65 20.27 -0.90
N LEU A 720 -7.23 19.00 -0.83
CA LEU A 720 -7.02 18.26 0.42
C LEU A 720 -5.95 18.94 1.28
N ALA A 721 -4.84 19.35 0.68
CA ALA A 721 -3.74 20.00 1.39
C ALA A 721 -4.15 21.36 1.98
N ARG A 722 -4.99 22.15 1.29
CA ARG A 722 -5.56 23.39 1.86
C ARG A 722 -6.35 23.11 3.12
N GLU A 723 -7.17 22.06 3.12
CA GLU A 723 -7.97 21.65 4.29
C GLU A 723 -7.06 21.11 5.42
N ALA A 724 -6.02 20.36 5.10
CA ALA A 724 -5.03 19.89 6.07
C ALA A 724 -4.30 21.04 6.76
N ARG A 725 -3.98 22.10 6.04
CA ARG A 725 -3.37 23.32 6.61
C ARG A 725 -4.29 24.01 7.61
N LEU A 726 -5.59 24.10 7.35
CA LEU A 726 -6.56 24.66 8.30
C LEU A 726 -6.61 23.82 9.59
N ASN A 727 -6.43 22.52 9.47
CA ASN A 727 -6.30 21.58 10.60
C ASN A 727 -4.89 21.57 11.21
N ARG A 728 -3.96 22.43 10.79
CA ARG A 728 -2.58 22.58 11.30
C ARG A 728 -1.72 21.33 11.15
N PHE A 729 -1.96 20.52 10.13
CA PHE A 729 -1.13 19.38 9.78
C PHE A 729 0.00 19.77 8.82
N ASP A 730 1.09 18.99 8.86
CA ASP A 730 2.30 19.25 8.09
C ASP A 730 2.59 18.14 7.07
N ILE A 731 2.30 16.89 7.44
CA ILE A 731 2.74 15.71 6.70
C ILE A 731 1.55 14.78 6.47
N TRP A 732 1.19 14.59 5.23
CA TRP A 732 0.16 13.66 4.80
C TRP A 732 0.71 12.25 4.63
N LEU A 733 0.09 11.25 5.32
CA LEU A 733 0.46 9.83 5.23
C LEU A 733 -0.22 9.15 4.03
N ALA A 734 -0.02 9.71 2.86
CA ALA A 734 -0.50 9.23 1.55
C ALA A 734 0.38 9.86 0.44
N PRO A 735 0.23 9.43 -0.85
CA PRO A 735 -0.68 8.41 -1.36
C PRO A 735 -0.22 6.97 -1.08
N GLY A 736 -1.18 6.04 -0.98
CA GLY A 736 -0.95 4.61 -1.03
C GLY A 736 -0.92 4.13 -2.48
N VAL A 737 0.11 3.36 -2.88
CA VAL A 737 0.34 3.04 -4.31
C VAL A 737 0.71 1.57 -4.55
N ASN A 738 0.33 0.69 -3.63
CA ASN A 738 0.51 -0.74 -3.84
C ASN A 738 -0.39 -1.24 -4.98
N ILE A 739 0.05 -2.26 -5.69
CA ILE A 739 -0.68 -2.81 -6.83
C ILE A 739 -1.89 -3.63 -6.37
N HIS A 740 -3.00 -3.53 -7.06
CA HIS A 740 -4.17 -4.39 -6.88
C HIS A 740 -3.88 -5.79 -7.42
N ARG A 741 -3.11 -6.58 -6.66
CA ARG A 741 -2.73 -7.95 -7.05
C ARG A 741 -3.92 -8.90 -7.02
N ASN A 742 -4.79 -8.73 -6.03
CA ASN A 742 -5.97 -9.56 -5.83
C ASN A 742 -7.18 -8.68 -5.46
N PRO A 743 -8.37 -8.92 -6.03
CA PRO A 743 -9.54 -8.08 -5.79
C PRO A 743 -10.03 -8.08 -4.35
N LEU A 744 -9.62 -9.06 -3.54
CA LEU A 744 -10.04 -9.19 -2.14
C LEU A 744 -9.13 -8.46 -1.14
N CYS A 745 -8.01 -7.86 -1.55
CA CYS A 745 -7.18 -7.09 -0.63
C CYS A 745 -7.98 -5.92 -0.04
N GLY A 746 -8.05 -5.87 1.30
CA GLY A 746 -8.92 -4.94 2.02
C GLY A 746 -8.59 -3.47 1.78
N ARG A 747 -7.35 -3.14 1.45
CA ARG A 747 -6.88 -1.77 1.21
C ARG A 747 -6.83 -1.36 -0.26
N ASN A 748 -7.32 -2.17 -1.21
CA ASN A 748 -7.34 -1.78 -2.62
C ASN A 748 -8.08 -0.45 -2.86
N PHE A 749 -9.13 -0.13 -2.09
CA PHE A 749 -9.85 1.13 -2.24
C PHE A 749 -8.95 2.38 -2.05
N GLU A 750 -7.92 2.30 -1.21
CA GLU A 750 -6.97 3.40 -0.96
C GLU A 750 -5.71 3.35 -1.84
N TYR A 751 -5.52 2.29 -2.60
CA TYR A 751 -4.52 2.17 -3.65
C TYR A 751 -5.15 2.61 -4.98
N LEU A 752 -4.39 2.58 -6.07
CA LEU A 752 -4.85 3.23 -7.30
C LEU A 752 -5.29 2.24 -8.37
N SER A 753 -4.53 1.16 -8.63
CA SER A 753 -4.79 0.29 -9.78
C SER A 753 -4.01 -1.03 -9.74
N GLU A 754 -4.40 -1.98 -10.57
CA GLU A 754 -3.58 -3.15 -10.94
C GLU A 754 -2.42 -2.78 -11.89
N ASP A 755 -2.44 -1.59 -12.50
CA ASP A 755 -1.42 -1.12 -13.43
C ASP A 755 -0.40 -0.20 -12.74
N PRO A 756 0.93 -0.52 -12.83
CA PRO A 756 1.96 0.26 -12.16
C PRO A 756 2.19 1.67 -12.75
N LEU A 757 1.93 1.88 -14.05
CA LEU A 757 2.07 3.20 -14.66
C LEU A 757 0.95 4.13 -14.22
N LEU A 758 -0.30 3.66 -14.28
CA LEU A 758 -1.46 4.41 -13.82
C LEU A 758 -1.31 4.76 -12.33
N SER A 759 -0.95 3.77 -11.49
CA SER A 759 -0.72 3.98 -10.06
C SER A 759 0.39 4.99 -9.80
N GLY A 760 1.49 4.91 -10.54
CA GLY A 760 2.63 5.82 -10.39
C GLY A 760 2.30 7.26 -10.79
N GLN A 761 1.69 7.47 -11.94
CA GLN A 761 1.39 8.80 -12.47
C GLN A 761 0.29 9.51 -11.67
N MET A 762 -0.80 8.80 -11.32
CA MET A 762 -1.86 9.37 -10.48
C MET A 762 -1.37 9.66 -9.07
N GLY A 763 -0.55 8.77 -8.48
CA GLY A 763 0.09 9.00 -7.19
C GLY A 763 1.06 10.18 -7.20
N ALA A 764 1.84 10.35 -8.28
CA ALA A 764 2.73 11.50 -8.45
C ALA A 764 1.96 12.82 -8.57
N ALA A 765 0.83 12.81 -9.26
CA ALA A 765 -0.04 13.97 -9.40
C ALA A 765 -0.64 14.40 -8.04
N LEU A 766 -1.19 13.46 -7.27
CA LEU A 766 -1.66 13.72 -5.90
C LEU A 766 -0.56 14.34 -5.03
N ALA A 767 0.65 13.78 -5.11
CA ALA A 767 1.81 14.26 -4.35
C ALA A 767 2.23 15.69 -4.76
N ARG A 768 2.25 16.00 -6.06
CA ARG A 768 2.54 17.36 -6.56
C ARG A 768 1.47 18.35 -6.11
N GLY A 769 0.18 17.98 -6.21
CA GLY A 769 -0.92 18.81 -5.75
C GLY A 769 -0.80 19.17 -4.26
N ALA A 770 -0.53 18.18 -3.40
CA ALA A 770 -0.32 18.43 -1.97
C ALA A 770 0.90 19.33 -1.72
N ALA A 771 2.01 19.07 -2.40
CA ALA A 771 3.23 19.87 -2.26
C ALA A 771 3.06 21.33 -2.74
N SER A 772 2.24 21.58 -3.77
CA SER A 772 1.93 22.93 -4.26
C SER A 772 1.27 23.81 -3.20
N GLU A 773 0.53 23.17 -2.28
CA GLU A 773 -0.12 23.81 -1.13
C GLU A 773 0.67 23.66 0.17
N ASN A 774 1.96 23.33 0.05
CA ASN A 774 2.91 23.25 1.16
C ASN A 774 2.56 22.20 2.24
N ILE A 775 2.03 21.05 1.83
CA ILE A 775 1.90 19.85 2.66
C ILE A 775 2.88 18.80 2.11
N ALA A 776 3.70 18.26 3.00
CA ALA A 776 4.61 17.16 2.65
C ALA A 776 3.83 15.85 2.57
N VAL A 777 4.23 14.95 1.65
CA VAL A 777 3.58 13.65 1.47
C VAL A 777 4.48 12.49 1.89
N THR A 778 3.85 11.41 2.33
CA THR A 778 4.49 10.13 2.69
C THR A 778 3.96 9.03 1.80
N VAL A 779 4.70 8.67 0.76
CA VAL A 779 4.28 7.61 -0.18
C VAL A 779 4.36 6.25 0.51
N LYS A 780 3.28 5.43 0.40
CA LYS A 780 3.13 4.18 1.16
C LYS A 780 2.47 3.06 0.35
N HIS A 781 2.61 1.78 0.74
CA HIS A 781 3.50 1.18 1.74
C HIS A 781 4.63 0.44 1.03
N PHE A 782 5.86 0.80 1.25
CA PHE A 782 7.04 0.30 0.53
C PHE A 782 7.61 -0.96 1.19
N ALA A 783 7.36 -2.19 0.63
CA ALA A 783 6.65 -2.48 -0.58
C ALA A 783 5.82 -3.77 -0.45
N ALA A 784 4.99 -4.01 -1.49
CA ALA A 784 4.24 -5.26 -1.64
C ALA A 784 3.28 -5.58 -0.48
N ASN A 785 2.64 -4.57 0.11
CA ASN A 785 1.55 -4.75 1.07
C ASN A 785 0.24 -5.04 0.32
N ASN A 786 0.07 -6.28 -0.13
CA ASN A 786 -1.04 -6.71 -0.98
C ASN A 786 -2.05 -7.61 -0.26
N ARG A 787 -1.99 -7.67 1.07
CA ARG A 787 -2.88 -8.46 1.92
C ARG A 787 -2.96 -7.87 3.32
N GLU A 788 -4.15 -7.79 3.88
CA GLU A 788 -4.38 -7.27 5.23
C GLU A 788 -4.43 -8.38 6.31
N HIS A 789 -4.90 -9.56 5.95
CA HIS A 789 -4.93 -10.68 6.90
C HIS A 789 -3.52 -11.05 7.34
N ARG A 790 -3.26 -10.96 8.66
CA ARG A 790 -1.94 -11.19 9.27
C ARG A 790 -0.80 -10.38 8.62
N ARG A 791 -1.07 -9.15 8.22
CA ARG A 791 -0.14 -8.27 7.48
C ARG A 791 1.23 -8.09 8.14
N PHE A 792 1.33 -8.23 9.47
CA PHE A 792 2.60 -8.16 10.20
C PHE A 792 3.49 -9.41 10.02
N GLN A 793 2.93 -10.54 9.63
CA GLN A 793 3.61 -11.83 9.53
C GLN A 793 3.65 -12.38 8.10
N THR A 794 2.77 -11.91 7.23
CA THR A 794 2.69 -12.41 5.85
C THR A 794 3.96 -12.08 5.07
N ASP A 795 4.53 -13.09 4.43
CA ASP A 795 5.69 -12.97 3.56
C ASP A 795 5.26 -12.91 2.09
N SER A 796 5.52 -11.78 1.45
CA SER A 796 5.33 -11.60 0.02
C SER A 796 6.55 -12.15 -0.72
N ARG A 797 6.43 -13.37 -1.30
CA ARG A 797 7.49 -14.06 -2.05
C ARG A 797 7.38 -13.70 -3.51
N ILE A 798 8.30 -12.88 -3.99
CA ILE A 798 8.20 -12.22 -5.29
C ILE A 798 9.53 -12.40 -6.04
N SER A 799 9.49 -12.71 -7.34
CA SER A 799 10.68 -12.68 -8.20
C SER A 799 11.25 -11.26 -8.25
N GLU A 800 12.56 -11.10 -8.45
CA GLU A 800 13.14 -9.75 -8.54
C GLU A 800 12.62 -8.99 -9.77
N ARG A 801 12.30 -9.71 -10.85
CA ARG A 801 11.68 -9.13 -12.04
C ARG A 801 10.31 -8.53 -11.73
N ALA A 802 9.40 -9.32 -11.18
CA ALA A 802 8.06 -8.83 -10.82
C ALA A 802 8.13 -7.71 -9.77
N LEU A 803 9.03 -7.83 -8.80
CA LEU A 803 9.24 -6.80 -7.80
C LEU A 803 9.61 -5.47 -8.44
N ARG A 804 10.60 -5.43 -9.36
CA ARG A 804 11.09 -4.21 -9.99
C ARG A 804 10.19 -3.66 -11.10
N ASP A 805 9.57 -4.55 -11.90
CA ASP A 805 8.77 -4.13 -13.05
C ASP A 805 7.31 -3.82 -12.70
N ILE A 806 6.78 -4.39 -11.59
CA ILE A 806 5.39 -4.23 -11.17
C ILE A 806 5.29 -3.52 -9.80
N TYR A 807 5.76 -4.16 -8.71
CA TYR A 807 5.44 -3.74 -7.33
C TYR A 807 6.21 -2.52 -6.84
N LEU A 808 7.42 -2.30 -7.31
CA LEU A 808 8.23 -1.11 -7.00
C LEU A 808 8.03 0.02 -8.01
N ARG A 809 7.49 -0.27 -9.19
CA ARG A 809 7.38 0.70 -10.28
C ARG A 809 6.58 1.96 -9.94
N PRO A 810 5.41 1.91 -9.26
CA PRO A 810 4.69 3.11 -8.86
C PRO A 810 5.54 4.03 -7.96
N PHE A 811 6.24 3.44 -7.00
CA PHE A 811 7.12 4.19 -6.09
C PHE A 811 8.28 4.85 -6.84
N GLU A 812 8.90 4.13 -7.78
CA GLU A 812 9.98 4.67 -8.63
C GLU A 812 9.52 5.90 -9.40
N ILE A 813 8.32 5.84 -10.02
CA ILE A 813 7.73 6.95 -10.76
C ILE A 813 7.56 8.17 -9.83
N ILE A 814 6.92 7.98 -8.67
CA ILE A 814 6.63 9.06 -7.74
C ILE A 814 7.91 9.68 -7.18
N VAL A 815 8.89 8.85 -6.80
CA VAL A 815 10.17 9.35 -6.27
C VAL A 815 10.90 10.21 -7.31
N LYS A 816 10.86 9.83 -8.59
CA LYS A 816 11.51 10.57 -9.67
C LYS A 816 10.74 11.81 -10.12
N GLU A 817 9.42 11.75 -10.17
CA GLU A 817 8.58 12.81 -10.74
C GLU A 817 8.09 13.83 -9.69
N ALA A 818 7.68 13.36 -8.50
CA ALA A 818 7.14 14.23 -7.46
C ALA A 818 8.13 14.55 -6.32
N ARG A 819 9.23 13.79 -6.20
CA ARG A 819 10.29 13.98 -5.18
C ARG A 819 9.74 14.14 -3.75
N PRO A 820 8.98 13.17 -3.25
CA PRO A 820 8.37 13.25 -1.93
C PRO A 820 9.43 13.39 -0.83
N LEU A 821 9.10 14.07 0.28
CA LEU A 821 10.00 14.21 1.43
C LEU A 821 9.99 12.98 2.32
N PHE A 822 8.91 12.20 2.30
CA PHE A 822 8.76 11.02 3.14
C PHE A 822 8.29 9.81 2.33
N LEU A 823 8.66 8.63 2.84
CA LEU A 823 8.20 7.34 2.35
C LEU A 823 7.99 6.43 3.56
N MET A 824 6.99 5.54 3.50
CA MET A 824 6.68 4.62 4.59
C MET A 824 6.96 3.18 4.18
N SER A 825 7.78 2.47 4.96
CA SER A 825 7.99 1.03 4.79
C SER A 825 6.75 0.23 5.24
N SER A 826 6.52 -0.94 4.66
CA SER A 826 5.32 -1.74 4.91
C SER A 826 5.45 -2.69 6.10
N TYR A 827 4.32 -3.26 6.56
CA TYR A 827 4.27 -4.23 7.65
C TYR A 827 4.80 -5.62 7.30
N ASN A 828 4.57 -6.07 6.07
CA ASN A 828 4.81 -7.44 5.62
C ASN A 828 6.29 -7.78 5.53
N LEU A 829 6.56 -9.07 5.44
CA LEU A 829 7.87 -9.52 4.98
C LEU A 829 7.92 -9.52 3.45
N LEU A 830 9.09 -9.31 2.92
CA LEU A 830 9.41 -9.41 1.50
C LEU A 830 10.54 -10.44 1.33
N ASN A 831 10.24 -11.56 0.68
CA ASN A 831 11.19 -12.65 0.48
C ASN A 831 11.89 -13.10 1.79
N GLY A 832 11.10 -13.21 2.87
CA GLY A 832 11.54 -13.71 4.17
C GLY A 832 12.06 -12.65 5.14
N ARG A 833 12.12 -11.35 4.77
CA ARG A 833 12.65 -10.28 5.61
C ARG A 833 11.67 -9.11 5.73
N LYS A 834 11.62 -8.47 6.90
CA LYS A 834 10.85 -7.23 7.07
C LYS A 834 11.30 -6.16 6.08
N THR A 835 10.35 -5.49 5.44
CA THR A 835 10.69 -4.43 4.48
C THR A 835 11.48 -3.30 5.14
N ALA A 836 11.13 -2.92 6.38
CA ALA A 836 11.83 -1.92 7.17
C ALA A 836 13.27 -2.31 7.56
N GLU A 837 13.61 -3.62 7.50
CA GLU A 837 14.90 -4.18 7.88
C GLU A 837 15.73 -4.65 6.67
N THR A 838 15.34 -4.28 5.45
CA THR A 838 15.94 -4.77 4.20
C THR A 838 16.83 -3.68 3.58
N PRO A 839 18.17 -3.70 3.79
CA PRO A 839 19.08 -2.67 3.27
C PRO A 839 19.13 -2.65 1.75
N GLU A 840 18.98 -3.79 1.08
CA GLU A 840 18.91 -3.85 -0.37
C GLU A 840 17.71 -3.06 -0.92
N LEU A 841 16.58 -3.07 -0.18
CA LEU A 841 15.38 -2.33 -0.55
C LEU A 841 15.51 -0.83 -0.22
N LEU A 842 15.84 -0.50 1.05
CA LEU A 842 15.78 0.87 1.55
C LEU A 842 17.02 1.70 1.20
N THR A 843 18.20 1.11 1.27
CA THR A 843 19.46 1.79 0.92
C THR A 843 19.78 1.54 -0.55
N GLY A 844 19.90 0.28 -0.97
CA GLY A 844 20.34 -0.07 -2.33
C GLY A 844 19.39 0.45 -3.41
N ILE A 845 18.13 0.03 -3.40
CA ILE A 845 17.17 0.42 -4.46
C ILE A 845 16.72 1.86 -4.25
N LEU A 846 16.17 2.19 -3.09
CA LEU A 846 15.51 3.47 -2.89
C LEU A 846 16.51 4.64 -2.87
N ARG A 847 17.61 4.54 -2.10
CA ARG A 847 18.57 5.65 -1.97
C ARG A 847 19.63 5.63 -3.06
N ASP A 848 20.27 4.47 -3.29
CA ASP A 848 21.43 4.43 -4.20
C ASP A 848 21.02 4.40 -5.68
N GLU A 849 19.97 3.65 -6.05
CA GLU A 849 19.50 3.59 -7.43
C GLU A 849 18.57 4.78 -7.77
N TRP A 850 17.53 5.04 -6.95
CA TRP A 850 16.53 6.08 -7.24
C TRP A 850 16.90 7.47 -6.70
N LYS A 851 17.98 7.59 -5.92
CA LYS A 851 18.46 8.85 -5.34
C LYS A 851 17.48 9.53 -4.38
N PHE A 852 16.67 8.73 -3.66
CA PHE A 852 15.80 9.27 -2.63
C PHE A 852 16.61 9.82 -1.45
N THR A 853 16.44 11.10 -1.14
CA THR A 853 17.16 11.82 -0.09
C THR A 853 16.30 12.13 1.14
N GLY A 854 15.03 11.76 1.11
CA GLY A 854 14.07 12.03 2.17
C GLY A 854 14.13 11.07 3.35
N THR A 855 13.17 11.20 4.23
CA THR A 855 12.99 10.38 5.44
C THR A 855 12.17 9.14 5.12
N ILE A 856 12.59 7.98 5.64
CA ILE A 856 11.82 6.75 5.60
C ILE A 856 11.24 6.50 6.99
N LEU A 857 9.91 6.38 7.06
CA LEU A 857 9.18 6.04 8.29
C LEU A 857 8.85 4.55 8.29
N SER A 858 8.87 3.90 9.44
CA SER A 858 8.16 2.63 9.57
C SER A 858 6.65 2.89 9.62
N ASP A 859 5.84 1.93 9.20
CA ASP A 859 4.41 1.97 9.47
C ASP A 859 4.13 1.84 10.98
N TRP A 860 2.97 2.31 11.45
CA TRP A 860 2.63 2.46 12.87
C TRP A 860 2.57 1.12 13.60
N GLY A 861 3.34 1.04 14.68
CA GLY A 861 3.40 -0.18 15.46
C GLY A 861 3.98 -1.37 14.70
N ASN A 862 4.76 -1.14 13.66
CA ASN A 862 5.53 -2.18 12.98
C ASN A 862 6.37 -2.95 14.01
N ASN A 863 6.31 -4.28 13.95
CA ASN A 863 7.02 -5.18 14.86
C ASN A 863 8.46 -5.51 14.42
N SER A 864 9.05 -4.70 13.54
CA SER A 864 10.47 -4.78 13.17
C SER A 864 11.36 -4.25 14.30
N ASP A 865 12.63 -4.63 14.29
CA ASP A 865 13.63 -4.18 15.27
C ASP A 865 14.19 -2.81 14.90
N HIS A 866 14.25 -1.89 15.86
CA HIS A 866 14.71 -0.50 15.62
C HIS A 866 16.19 -0.41 15.22
N VAL A 867 17.02 -1.33 15.72
CA VAL A 867 18.45 -1.40 15.38
C VAL A 867 18.63 -1.79 13.91
N TYR A 868 17.91 -2.84 13.48
CA TYR A 868 18.00 -3.33 12.11
C TYR A 868 17.32 -2.40 11.11
N GLU A 869 16.23 -1.74 11.51
CA GLU A 869 15.63 -0.64 10.74
C GLU A 869 16.68 0.45 10.46
N THR A 870 17.38 0.92 11.50
CA THR A 870 18.40 1.97 11.39
C THR A 870 19.57 1.54 10.50
N LEU A 871 20.02 0.28 10.63
CA LEU A 871 21.06 -0.32 9.78
C LEU A 871 20.62 -0.41 8.31
N ALA A 872 19.37 -0.82 8.07
CA ALA A 872 18.82 -0.95 6.73
C ALA A 872 18.59 0.39 6.02
N GLY A 873 18.50 1.50 6.77
CA GLY A 873 18.25 2.83 6.24
C GLY A 873 16.85 3.38 6.49
N ASN A 874 15.98 2.64 7.22
CA ASN A 874 14.77 3.22 7.78
C ASN A 874 15.18 4.35 8.75
N THR A 875 14.53 5.49 8.66
CA THR A 875 15.01 6.69 9.36
C THR A 875 14.35 6.85 10.72
N VAL A 876 13.03 6.71 10.77
CA VAL A 876 12.25 6.90 12.00
C VAL A 876 11.34 5.71 12.22
N LYS A 877 11.39 5.15 13.42
CA LYS A 877 10.45 4.11 13.85
C LYS A 877 9.20 4.73 14.48
N MET A 878 8.04 4.49 13.85
CA MET A 878 6.76 4.97 14.36
C MET A 878 6.09 3.87 15.23
N GLU A 879 5.39 4.21 16.34
CA GLU A 879 5.18 5.61 16.74
C GLU A 879 6.22 6.14 17.74
N ARG A 880 6.96 5.33 18.49
CA ARG A 880 7.85 5.83 19.56
C ARG A 880 9.29 5.37 19.43
N GLY A 881 9.53 4.37 18.61
CA GLY A 881 10.85 3.77 18.50
C GLY A 881 11.31 3.08 19.80
N ASN A 882 12.58 2.71 19.83
CA ASN A 882 13.27 2.17 21.00
C ASN A 882 14.68 2.77 21.09
N PRO A 883 14.84 4.01 21.58
CA PRO A 883 16.15 4.65 21.72
C PRO A 883 17.12 3.87 22.59
N ALA A 884 16.61 3.20 23.64
CA ALA A 884 17.46 2.40 24.54
C ALA A 884 18.13 1.22 23.80
N ALA A 885 17.41 0.56 22.89
CA ALA A 885 17.99 -0.52 22.07
C ALA A 885 19.08 0.01 21.13
N LEU A 886 18.90 1.22 20.55
CA LEU A 886 19.94 1.83 19.70
C LEU A 886 21.23 2.09 20.48
N LEU A 887 21.11 2.62 21.70
CA LEU A 887 22.26 2.89 22.56
C LEU A 887 22.94 1.61 23.03
N GLU A 888 22.17 0.58 23.31
CA GLU A 888 22.70 -0.73 23.68
C GLU A 888 23.46 -1.36 22.49
N ALA A 889 22.88 -1.30 21.29
CA ALA A 889 23.54 -1.76 20.07
C ALA A 889 24.86 -0.99 19.79
N MET A 890 24.91 0.31 20.11
CA MET A 890 26.15 1.07 20.04
C MET A 890 27.20 0.58 21.07
N ARG A 891 26.76 0.26 22.29
CA ARG A 891 27.63 -0.26 23.35
C ARG A 891 28.28 -1.59 22.95
N HIS A 892 27.56 -2.42 22.19
CA HIS A 892 28.02 -3.70 21.67
C HIS A 892 28.70 -3.60 20.27
N GLY A 893 28.79 -2.39 19.70
CA GLY A 893 29.45 -2.18 18.40
C GLY A 893 28.62 -2.60 17.19
N GLU A 894 27.33 -2.92 17.39
CA GLU A 894 26.38 -3.23 16.30
C GLU A 894 26.01 -1.98 15.52
N LEU A 895 25.81 -0.88 16.23
CA LEU A 895 25.62 0.45 15.67
C LEU A 895 26.82 1.33 15.96
N THR A 896 27.01 2.31 15.11
CA THR A 896 27.96 3.40 15.33
C THR A 896 27.21 4.73 15.43
N ARG A 897 27.82 5.73 16.06
CA ARG A 897 27.30 7.10 16.03
C ARG A 897 27.08 7.60 14.60
N GLY A 898 27.90 7.14 13.63
CA GLY A 898 27.72 7.46 12.22
C GLY A 898 26.39 6.99 11.64
N HIS A 899 25.86 5.83 12.09
CA HIS A 899 24.53 5.36 11.68
C HIS A 899 23.44 6.28 12.21
N LEU A 900 23.47 6.66 13.48
CA LEU A 900 22.49 7.59 14.08
C LEU A 900 22.55 8.96 13.42
N LYS A 901 23.75 9.53 13.23
CA LYS A 901 23.94 10.82 12.56
C LYS A 901 23.39 10.80 11.13
N ARG A 902 23.65 9.74 10.39
CA ARG A 902 23.15 9.58 9.02
C ARG A 902 21.61 9.59 8.98
N ALA A 903 20.97 8.81 9.84
CA ALA A 903 19.52 8.76 9.93
C ALA A 903 18.94 10.10 10.39
N ALA A 904 19.45 10.69 11.48
CA ALA A 904 19.05 12.01 11.96
C ALA A 904 19.26 13.10 10.91
N GLY A 905 20.32 13.00 10.11
CA GLY A 905 20.59 13.94 9.00
C GLY A 905 19.50 13.91 7.91
N TYR A 906 19.00 12.72 7.52
CA TYR A 906 17.86 12.62 6.62
C TYR A 906 16.59 13.24 7.22
N LEU A 907 16.30 12.92 8.49
CA LEU A 907 15.15 13.49 9.18
C LEU A 907 15.22 15.01 9.24
N VAL A 908 16.31 15.57 9.77
CA VAL A 908 16.47 17.03 9.93
C VAL A 908 16.37 17.76 8.59
N LYS A 909 16.95 17.21 7.52
CA LYS A 909 16.81 17.77 6.15
C LYS A 909 15.35 17.81 5.70
N SER A 910 14.61 16.72 5.88
CA SER A 910 13.19 16.67 5.52
C SER A 910 12.37 17.65 6.35
N LEU A 911 12.60 17.71 7.66
CA LEU A 911 11.89 18.63 8.57
C LEU A 911 12.20 20.11 8.25
N LEU A 912 13.42 20.44 7.83
CA LEU A 912 13.75 21.80 7.35
C LEU A 912 12.91 22.19 6.13
N GLN A 913 12.68 21.27 5.20
CA GLN A 913 11.80 21.53 4.05
C GLN A 913 10.34 21.69 4.51
N VAL A 914 9.86 20.86 5.43
CA VAL A 914 8.52 21.01 6.03
C VAL A 914 8.38 22.35 6.75
N GLN A 915 9.41 22.80 7.49
CA GLN A 915 9.42 24.11 8.13
C GLN A 915 9.29 25.26 7.11
N LEU A 916 10.02 25.16 6.00
CA LEU A 916 9.92 26.14 4.91
C LEU A 916 8.49 26.13 4.27
N MET A 917 7.86 24.97 4.14
CA MET A 917 6.47 24.85 3.72
C MET A 917 5.52 25.49 4.72
N ARG A 918 5.68 25.20 6.04
CA ARG A 918 4.87 25.78 7.11
C ARG A 918 4.94 27.31 7.12
N GLU A 919 6.08 27.89 6.86
CA GLU A 919 6.27 29.36 6.85
C GLU A 919 5.66 30.04 5.63
N LYS A 920 5.65 29.40 4.48
CA LYS A 920 4.93 29.89 3.31
C LYS A 920 3.41 29.90 3.54
N GLN A 921 2.91 29.04 4.41
CA GLN A 921 1.48 28.97 4.78
C GLN A 921 1.01 30.21 5.56
N ILE A 922 1.91 30.93 6.26
CA ILE A 922 1.54 32.08 7.11
C ILE A 922 1.17 33.31 6.29
N LYS A 923 1.55 33.37 5.01
CA LYS A 923 1.09 34.43 4.10
C LYS A 923 -0.29 34.06 3.57
N PRO A 924 -1.32 34.94 3.75
CA PRO A 924 -2.63 34.68 3.14
C PRO A 924 -2.45 34.55 1.63
N ALA A 925 -2.95 33.47 1.07
CA ALA A 925 -3.05 33.34 -0.39
C ALA A 925 -3.98 34.47 -0.89
N PRO A 926 -3.67 35.15 -1.98
CA PRO A 926 -4.63 36.06 -2.59
C PRO A 926 -5.89 35.28 -2.93
N ASP A 927 -7.07 35.82 -2.62
CA ASP A 927 -8.35 35.26 -2.99
C ASP A 927 -8.45 35.09 -4.52
N ILE A 928 -8.04 33.91 -4.98
CA ILE A 928 -8.30 33.48 -6.36
C ILE A 928 -9.44 32.46 -6.28
N LEU A 929 -10.63 32.98 -5.96
CA LEU A 929 -11.86 32.32 -6.36
C LEU A 929 -12.07 32.68 -7.83
N PRO A 930 -12.15 31.73 -8.77
CA PRO A 930 -12.75 32.01 -10.04
C PRO A 930 -14.21 32.45 -9.75
N SER A 931 -14.57 33.62 -10.19
CA SER A 931 -15.95 34.08 -10.12
C SER A 931 -16.88 33.00 -10.64
N PRO A 932 -18.01 32.69 -9.97
CA PRO A 932 -18.97 31.76 -10.53
C PRO A 932 -19.38 32.27 -11.92
N PRO A 933 -19.55 31.38 -12.91
CA PRO A 933 -20.01 31.77 -14.20
C PRO A 933 -21.35 32.51 -14.02
N GLU A 934 -21.44 33.75 -14.50
CA GLU A 934 -22.67 34.52 -14.48
C GLU A 934 -23.77 33.65 -15.08
N ALA A 935 -24.86 33.49 -14.35
CA ALA A 935 -26.07 32.86 -14.83
C ALA A 935 -26.56 33.68 -16.06
N GLY A 936 -26.17 33.20 -17.23
CA GLY A 936 -26.53 33.78 -18.50
C GLY A 936 -28.03 33.81 -18.65
N LYS A 937 -28.57 34.96 -18.80
CA LYS A 937 -29.92 35.21 -19.18
C LYS A 937 -30.24 34.43 -20.44
N LEU A 938 -30.97 33.34 -20.31
CA LEU A 938 -31.67 32.72 -21.41
C LEU A 938 -32.90 33.59 -21.74
N LYS A 939 -32.83 34.26 -22.89
CA LYS A 939 -33.98 34.68 -23.66
C LYS A 939 -34.44 33.57 -24.55
#